data_57dd94e8be34650d05f5b66417150a0a
#
_entry.id   57dd94e8be34650d05f5b66417150a0a
#
_cell.length_a   1.000
_cell.length_b   1.000
_cell.length_c   1.000
_cell.angle_alpha   90.00
_cell.angle_beta   90.00
_cell.angle_gamma   90.00
#
_symmetry.space_group_name_H-M   'P 1'
#
loop_
_entity.id
_entity.type
_entity.pdbx_description
1 polymer ?
#
loop_
_entity_poly.entity_id
_entity_poly.type
_entity_poly.pdbx_seq_one_letter_code
_entity_poly.pdbx_strand_id
1 'polypeptide(L)'
;MNPSPTLRILLLFWVAGCLPPPAPLEAAERYVIDGWETDRGLPQNIVRCIAQTPDGFLWCGTPSGMVRFDGNRFQIFNATNTPALGSARIRQLLASRSGALWISTEEGALIQYHNGSFHLAHPGSTEGSRQGYAGIAEDEHGGLWLSTETGSLKRFREQSLTDFAAENARASDFLIQRDHLGRIWLRNRLQLARIFDGTPRPVLEGPFGQYQFLAPSRTEGWWIRMGGLVRRWSSGIWPEERSAPAWGDRTVTCALEDQNGQLWIGSRGLGLFRYGPDGTVETFSSRNGLGSDLVDCLHEDAEGNLWVGTHGGGLRRIRRAALQVFGREQGITSGHVTSLAEGPNSSLWVGTENDGLFRLEKGKATLLSGSKRLTIRSVLQTTDGQVWVGTSPGGLLKLENGQLEPEAPAGLEPLAPENHVYSLLEDSARRLWVGTLGATALTFRDGAQWNSVPLPTDRRWDIVSMAEDSSGALWIGTDGQGLLRWEENQWTVFNRSHGLPSATLRSLFASKDGSLWIGTEGGGISRFKNGVFSKCSSRNGLPDDSIQFITEDFNGNLWMSSFQGVFSLPGSQTEAFFSGTTPRISPLTFSTAEGLPSLECTGGFQPSGLLDRNGKLWIPTLRGLALIDPTKPRPPLLPPSVYLEGIGIDGAQEDLGRSAFGQTALRSLSPGKHRCEIRYSAVQLTAPGRVRFRYRMQGVDPDWVDAGSRRIAIYSVVPPGDHRFEVQARVQDGQWSPTVASVRLLVPPLFWERPGFLWACGVSAAALIAFSVRNSTKRRFQARLRQLEAQRQLEAERTRIAQDIHDDLGAGLTQIGWLGSMTEKNPDHPESVRTHARKISSTAREMVRSLDEIVWAVRPENDSLQALLDYFGHRVDEFSENSPIRVWFTPPASIPALTVPAEVRHNFYLSCKESLNNALKHSQASEIRITVRIVDQQLEAEIRDNGRGFSHETSRGNGLPNMRSRIHSLGGSFELTSTPQNGTVVRIRVPLPASTPTPSP
;
A
#
# COMPACT_ATOMS: atom_id res chain seq x y z
N MET A 1 -72.79 24.38 -1.56
CA MET A 1 -72.92 23.05 -2.14
C MET A 1 -71.67 22.30 -1.85
N ASN A 2 -71.69 21.38 -0.90
CA ASN A 2 -70.54 20.56 -0.55
C ASN A 2 -70.34 19.47 -1.66
N PRO A 3 -69.15 19.30 -2.20
CA PRO A 3 -68.86 18.23 -3.14
C PRO A 3 -68.91 16.89 -2.47
N SER A 4 -69.45 15.92 -3.19
CA SER A 4 -69.67 14.54 -2.72
C SER A 4 -68.36 13.83 -2.30
N PRO A 5 -68.40 12.83 -1.40
CA PRO A 5 -67.21 12.15 -0.89
C PRO A 5 -66.42 11.38 -1.96
N THR A 6 -67.03 11.05 -3.09
CA THR A 6 -66.36 10.37 -4.24
C THR A 6 -65.36 11.27 -4.97
N LEU A 7 -65.55 12.59 -4.97
CA LEU A 7 -64.58 13.53 -5.60
C LEU A 7 -63.36 13.77 -4.74
N ARG A 8 -63.44 13.58 -3.42
CA ARG A 8 -62.26 13.68 -2.52
C ARG A 8 -61.35 12.45 -2.61
N ILE A 9 -61.88 11.29 -2.92
CA ILE A 9 -61.11 10.04 -3.07
C ILE A 9 -60.32 10.07 -4.41
N LEU A 10 -60.90 10.59 -5.49
CA LEU A 10 -60.21 10.75 -6.78
C LEU A 10 -59.13 11.81 -6.77
N LEU A 11 -59.25 12.89 -6.01
CA LEU A 11 -58.19 13.88 -5.82
C LEU A 11 -57.03 13.36 -4.96
N LEU A 12 -57.34 12.51 -3.98
CA LEU A 12 -56.28 11.86 -3.18
C LEU A 12 -55.49 10.81 -3.98
N PHE A 13 -56.09 10.12 -4.94
CA PHE A 13 -55.40 9.23 -5.83
C PHE A 13 -54.60 9.96 -6.93
N TRP A 14 -54.96 11.13 -7.33
CA TRP A 14 -54.24 11.92 -8.33
C TRP A 14 -53.01 12.64 -7.76
N VAL A 15 -53.05 13.04 -6.49
CA VAL A 15 -51.89 13.62 -5.79
C VAL A 15 -50.89 12.53 -5.38
N ALA A 16 -51.33 11.30 -5.14
CA ALA A 16 -50.39 10.17 -4.85
C ALA A 16 -49.65 9.65 -6.11
N GLY A 17 -50.15 9.93 -7.33
CA GLY A 17 -49.51 9.48 -8.57
C GLY A 17 -48.47 10.46 -9.14
N CYS A 18 -48.32 11.67 -8.57
CA CYS A 18 -47.37 12.69 -9.02
C CYS A 18 -46.19 12.94 -8.05
N LEU A 19 -46.03 12.14 -7.02
CA LEU A 19 -44.78 12.16 -6.29
C LEU A 19 -43.73 11.48 -7.18
N PRO A 20 -42.59 12.11 -7.50
CA PRO A 20 -41.52 11.45 -8.17
C PRO A 20 -41.10 10.25 -7.31
N PRO A 21 -40.74 9.12 -7.91
CA PRO A 21 -40.20 8.00 -7.12
C PRO A 21 -39.14 8.54 -6.20
N PRO A 22 -39.11 8.12 -4.92
CA PRO A 22 -38.07 8.55 -4.03
C PRO A 22 -36.72 8.28 -4.73
N ALA A 23 -35.92 9.30 -4.88
CA ALA A 23 -34.59 9.19 -5.44
C ALA A 23 -33.92 7.99 -4.74
N PRO A 24 -33.24 7.11 -5.48
CA PRO A 24 -32.51 6.01 -4.84
C PRO A 24 -31.67 6.64 -3.75
N LEU A 25 -31.81 6.16 -2.51
CA LEU A 25 -30.93 6.56 -1.41
C LEU A 25 -29.52 6.28 -1.89
N GLU A 26 -28.83 7.29 -2.39
CA GLU A 26 -27.40 7.21 -2.60
C GLU A 26 -26.81 6.89 -1.24
N ALA A 27 -26.18 5.73 -1.14
CA ALA A 27 -25.52 5.33 0.10
C ALA A 27 -24.55 6.44 0.49
N ALA A 28 -24.58 6.83 1.76
CA ALA A 28 -23.78 7.92 2.29
C ALA A 28 -22.34 7.83 1.78
N GLU A 29 -21.81 8.95 1.28
CA GLU A 29 -20.44 9.04 0.82
C GLU A 29 -19.50 8.55 1.93
N ARG A 30 -18.67 7.56 1.64
CA ARG A 30 -17.69 7.09 2.61
C ARG A 30 -16.35 7.74 2.36
N TYR A 31 -15.64 7.94 3.45
CA TYR A 31 -14.31 8.51 3.48
C TYR A 31 -13.30 7.48 3.97
N VAL A 32 -12.12 7.49 3.35
CA VAL A 32 -10.94 6.77 3.83
C VAL A 32 -10.11 7.73 4.64
N ILE A 33 -9.70 7.31 5.83
CA ILE A 33 -8.83 8.07 6.70
C ILE A 33 -7.49 7.36 6.80
N ASP A 34 -6.45 8.01 6.30
CA ASP A 34 -5.07 7.58 6.48
C ASP A 34 -4.43 8.41 7.61
N GLY A 35 -3.48 7.83 8.35
CA GLY A 35 -2.85 8.50 9.48
C GLY A 35 -1.35 8.36 9.52
N TRP A 36 -0.69 9.43 9.96
CA TRP A 36 0.75 9.50 10.21
C TRP A 36 0.99 10.05 11.61
N GLU A 37 1.80 9.33 12.35
CA GLU A 37 2.19 9.63 13.72
C GLU A 37 3.72 9.57 13.84
N THR A 38 4.24 9.62 15.05
CA THR A 38 5.70 9.59 15.29
C THR A 38 6.36 8.29 14.84
N ASP A 39 5.66 7.18 14.87
CA ASP A 39 6.09 5.88 14.34
C ASP A 39 6.30 5.89 12.80
N ARG A 40 5.65 6.84 12.12
CA ARG A 40 5.73 7.03 10.67
C ARG A 40 6.49 8.28 10.26
N GLY A 41 7.27 8.88 11.17
CA GLY A 41 8.21 9.95 10.87
C GLY A 41 7.75 11.37 11.16
N LEU A 42 6.61 11.59 11.82
CA LEU A 42 6.30 12.91 12.39
C LEU A 42 7.21 13.19 13.60
N PRO A 43 7.69 14.43 13.80
CA PRO A 43 8.48 14.76 14.98
C PRO A 43 7.64 14.77 16.27
N GLN A 44 6.33 14.99 16.13
CA GLN A 44 5.37 15.00 17.25
C GLN A 44 3.95 14.82 16.74
N ASN A 45 3.09 14.16 17.56
CA ASN A 45 1.67 13.90 17.22
C ASN A 45 0.74 15.10 17.40
N ILE A 46 1.28 16.32 17.54
CA ILE A 46 0.51 17.57 17.56
C ILE A 46 0.81 18.33 16.26
N VAL A 47 -0.18 18.45 15.39
CA VAL A 47 -0.06 19.18 14.13
C VAL A 47 -0.92 20.43 14.21
N ARG A 48 -0.28 21.59 14.33
CA ARG A 48 -0.95 22.88 14.60
C ARG A 48 -1.35 23.63 13.34
N CYS A 49 -0.58 23.48 12.29
CA CYS A 49 -0.83 24.16 11.01
C CYS A 49 -0.36 23.32 9.85
N ILE A 50 -1.04 23.47 8.73
CA ILE A 50 -0.75 22.77 7.48
C ILE A 50 -0.80 23.79 6.34
N ALA A 51 0.13 23.70 5.41
CA ALA A 51 0.14 24.50 4.18
C ALA A 51 0.68 23.64 3.03
N GLN A 52 0.25 23.94 1.80
CA GLN A 52 0.82 23.34 0.59
C GLN A 52 1.47 24.41 -0.26
N THR A 53 2.74 24.20 -0.61
CA THR A 53 3.47 25.08 -1.54
C THR A 53 3.11 24.73 -2.99
N PRO A 54 3.26 25.68 -3.95
CA PRO A 54 2.90 25.44 -5.36
C PRO A 54 3.65 24.27 -6.02
N ASP A 55 4.79 23.88 -5.46
CA ASP A 55 5.54 22.70 -5.86
C ASP A 55 4.88 21.37 -5.42
N GLY A 56 3.73 21.44 -4.72
CA GLY A 56 2.90 20.33 -4.31
C GLY A 56 3.22 19.73 -2.94
N PHE A 57 4.36 20.07 -2.33
CA PHE A 57 4.70 19.57 -1.00
C PHE A 57 3.77 20.08 0.08
N LEU A 58 3.37 19.13 0.94
CA LEU A 58 2.65 19.48 2.16
C LEU A 58 3.64 19.82 3.28
N TRP A 59 3.34 20.90 3.99
CA TRP A 59 4.12 21.36 5.13
C TRP A 59 3.26 21.31 6.37
N CYS A 60 3.79 20.74 7.45
CA CYS A 60 3.10 20.68 8.74
C CYS A 60 3.98 21.28 9.83
N GLY A 61 3.38 22.15 10.63
CA GLY A 61 4.02 22.74 11.80
C GLY A 61 3.63 22.01 13.08
N THR A 62 4.64 21.66 13.88
CA THR A 62 4.49 21.01 15.20
C THR A 62 5.23 21.78 16.28
N PRO A 63 4.99 21.52 17.57
CA PRO A 63 5.78 22.09 18.64
C PRO A 63 7.27 21.63 18.67
N SER A 64 7.60 20.55 17.96
CA SER A 64 8.97 20.00 17.89
C SER A 64 9.68 20.25 16.55
N GLY A 65 9.15 21.12 15.73
CA GLY A 65 9.68 21.46 14.41
C GLY A 65 8.61 21.43 13.34
N MET A 66 9.04 21.59 12.12
CA MET A 66 8.17 21.45 10.95
C MET A 66 8.63 20.31 10.06
N VAL A 67 7.71 19.78 9.29
CA VAL A 67 7.98 18.73 8.32
C VAL A 67 7.51 19.15 6.94
N ARG A 68 8.22 18.66 5.94
CA ARG A 68 7.83 18.65 4.54
C ARG A 68 7.50 17.23 4.12
N PHE A 69 6.38 17.04 3.46
CA PHE A 69 5.85 15.73 3.09
C PHE A 69 5.59 15.64 1.58
N ASP A 70 6.06 14.59 0.94
CA ASP A 70 5.90 14.31 -0.49
C ASP A 70 4.77 13.29 -0.79
N GLY A 71 4.05 12.88 0.26
CA GLY A 71 3.07 11.78 0.24
C GLY A 71 3.63 10.47 0.78
N ASN A 72 4.96 10.29 0.83
CA ASN A 72 5.62 9.06 1.27
C ASN A 72 6.61 9.28 2.41
N ARG A 73 7.37 10.37 2.37
CA ARG A 73 8.45 10.64 3.34
C ARG A 73 8.29 12.01 3.97
N PHE A 74 8.62 12.08 5.26
CA PHE A 74 8.78 13.33 5.99
C PHE A 74 10.25 13.76 5.99
N GLN A 75 10.47 15.02 5.64
CA GLN A 75 11.73 15.70 5.90
C GLN A 75 11.52 16.66 7.06
N ILE A 76 12.26 16.46 8.15
CA ILE A 76 12.12 17.22 9.39
C ILE A 76 13.06 18.40 9.39
N PHE A 77 12.55 19.57 9.79
CA PHE A 77 13.30 20.81 10.01
C PHE A 77 13.07 21.28 11.43
N ASN A 78 14.14 21.49 12.18
CA ASN A 78 14.11 21.96 13.55
C ASN A 78 15.29 22.92 13.82
N ALA A 79 15.35 23.49 15.01
CA ALA A 79 16.41 24.43 15.35
C ALA A 79 17.83 23.84 15.27
N THR A 80 17.97 22.51 15.44
CA THR A 80 19.27 21.82 15.40
C THR A 80 19.80 21.67 13.99
N ASN A 81 18.94 21.26 13.03
CA ASN A 81 19.37 21.05 11.64
C ASN A 81 19.09 22.26 10.72
N THR A 82 18.35 23.25 11.24
CA THR A 82 17.94 24.45 10.51
C THR A 82 17.99 25.65 11.47
N PRO A 83 19.21 26.18 11.77
CA PRO A 83 19.38 27.26 12.77
C PRO A 83 18.57 28.52 12.49
N ALA A 84 18.25 28.80 11.21
CA ALA A 84 17.42 29.95 10.83
C ALA A 84 15.99 29.89 11.40
N LEU A 85 15.50 28.74 11.86
CA LEU A 85 14.21 28.63 12.52
C LEU A 85 14.21 29.25 13.93
N GLY A 86 15.35 29.29 14.59
CA GLY A 86 15.51 29.86 15.93
C GLY A 86 14.74 29.11 17.03
N SER A 87 13.55 28.63 16.72
CA SER A 87 12.67 27.84 17.60
C SER A 87 12.07 26.67 16.86
N ALA A 88 11.87 25.55 17.56
CA ALA A 88 11.15 24.40 17.01
C ALA A 88 9.64 24.57 17.05
N ARG A 89 9.11 25.54 17.81
CA ARG A 89 7.69 25.71 18.06
C ARG A 89 7.01 26.48 16.96
N ILE A 90 6.57 25.76 15.93
CA ILE A 90 5.90 26.37 14.78
C ILE A 90 4.45 26.69 15.13
N ARG A 91 4.03 27.92 14.82
CA ARG A 91 2.69 28.41 15.11
C ARG A 91 1.80 28.47 13.88
N GLN A 92 2.29 29.08 12.79
CA GLN A 92 1.56 29.25 11.53
C GLN A 92 2.45 29.01 10.32
N LEU A 93 1.85 28.53 9.25
CA LEU A 93 2.46 28.38 7.95
C LEU A 93 1.56 29.05 6.89
N LEU A 94 2.17 29.78 5.96
CA LEU A 94 1.49 30.38 4.83
C LEU A 94 2.29 30.15 3.55
N ALA A 95 1.73 29.45 2.59
CA ALA A 95 2.26 29.37 1.25
C ALA A 95 1.96 30.65 0.46
N SER A 96 3.00 31.36 0.03
CA SER A 96 2.90 32.56 -0.79
C SER A 96 2.58 32.21 -2.25
N ARG A 97 1.97 33.14 -2.97
CA ARG A 97 1.82 33.08 -4.43
C ARG A 97 3.15 33.04 -5.18
N SER A 98 4.20 33.62 -4.60
CA SER A 98 5.56 33.60 -5.15
C SER A 98 6.25 32.23 -5.05
N GLY A 99 5.62 31.25 -4.41
CA GLY A 99 6.22 29.95 -4.13
C GLY A 99 7.03 29.89 -2.83
N ALA A 100 7.16 30.98 -2.10
CA ALA A 100 7.76 30.99 -0.79
C ALA A 100 6.81 30.43 0.28
N LEU A 101 7.37 29.86 1.34
CA LEU A 101 6.62 29.47 2.54
C LEU A 101 7.01 30.42 3.68
N TRP A 102 6.02 31.11 4.22
CA TRP A 102 6.17 31.90 5.41
C TRP A 102 5.89 31.08 6.66
N ILE A 103 6.74 31.22 7.64
CA ILE A 103 6.73 30.42 8.87
C ILE A 103 6.75 31.38 10.05
N SER A 104 5.81 31.19 10.97
CA SER A 104 5.89 31.90 12.26
C SER A 104 6.10 30.95 13.42
N THR A 105 6.89 31.37 14.40
CA THR A 105 7.12 30.62 15.63
C THR A 105 6.25 31.14 16.76
N GLU A 106 6.19 30.41 17.88
CA GLU A 106 5.46 30.85 19.11
C GLU A 106 6.08 32.11 19.69
N GLU A 107 7.36 32.35 19.47
CA GLU A 107 8.10 33.52 19.91
C GLU A 107 7.92 34.74 18.99
N GLY A 108 7.15 34.60 17.90
CA GLY A 108 6.88 35.69 16.98
C GLY A 108 7.96 35.93 15.93
N ALA A 109 8.91 35.03 15.77
CA ALA A 109 9.84 35.10 14.64
C ALA A 109 9.10 34.83 13.34
N LEU A 110 9.48 35.55 12.27
CA LEU A 110 8.98 35.38 10.92
C LEU A 110 10.11 34.93 10.01
N ILE A 111 9.96 33.75 9.44
CA ILE A 111 10.96 33.10 8.60
C ILE A 111 10.36 32.85 7.22
N GLN A 112 11.14 33.07 6.19
CA GLN A 112 10.81 32.76 4.81
C GLN A 112 11.64 31.57 4.34
N TYR A 113 10.96 30.53 3.85
CA TYR A 113 11.60 29.47 3.09
C TYR A 113 11.33 29.70 1.60
N HIS A 114 12.41 29.82 0.83
CA HIS A 114 12.33 30.00 -0.61
C HIS A 114 13.52 29.33 -1.31
N ASN A 115 13.29 28.62 -2.40
CA ASN A 115 14.32 27.94 -3.19
C ASN A 115 15.30 27.06 -2.38
N GLY A 116 14.78 26.36 -1.37
CA GLY A 116 15.60 25.46 -0.55
C GLY A 116 16.28 26.10 0.66
N SER A 117 16.20 27.42 0.81
CA SER A 117 16.88 28.18 1.86
C SER A 117 15.90 28.80 2.84
N PHE A 118 16.27 28.84 4.10
CA PHE A 118 15.54 29.52 5.16
C PHE A 118 16.20 30.86 5.47
N HIS A 119 15.42 31.92 5.47
CA HIS A 119 15.86 33.28 5.76
C HIS A 119 15.04 33.84 6.92
N LEU A 120 15.70 34.30 7.97
CA LEU A 120 15.04 35.00 9.07
C LEU A 120 14.67 36.41 8.59
N ALA A 121 13.36 36.66 8.41
CA ALA A 121 12.86 37.94 7.93
C ALA A 121 12.61 38.91 9.09
N HIS A 122 12.18 38.42 10.25
CA HIS A 122 12.01 39.24 11.46
C HIS A 122 12.32 38.37 12.68
N PRO A 123 13.22 38.75 13.58
CA PRO A 123 13.46 38.08 14.83
C PRO A 123 12.24 38.30 15.73
N GLY A 124 11.80 37.27 16.44
CA GLY A 124 10.73 37.40 17.41
C GLY A 124 11.12 38.30 18.60
N SER A 125 10.22 38.47 19.54
CA SER A 125 10.44 39.23 20.76
C SER A 125 11.50 38.54 21.64
N THR A 126 12.51 39.25 22.06
CA THR A 126 13.57 38.78 22.97
C THR A 126 13.15 38.81 24.44
N GLU A 127 12.07 39.50 24.76
CA GLU A 127 11.59 39.68 26.12
C GLU A 127 10.48 38.68 26.46
N GLY A 128 10.78 37.39 26.64
CA GLY A 128 9.92 36.42 27.35
C GLY A 128 8.40 36.44 27.11
N SER A 129 7.88 37.39 26.35
CA SER A 129 6.47 37.50 25.99
C SER A 129 6.19 36.62 24.77
N ARG A 130 5.38 35.60 24.95
CA ARG A 130 4.84 34.77 23.86
C ARG A 130 3.91 35.62 22.98
N GLN A 131 4.49 36.38 22.03
CA GLN A 131 3.74 37.20 21.06
C GLN A 131 3.73 36.52 19.70
N GLY A 132 3.35 35.24 19.64
CA GLY A 132 3.18 34.53 18.38
C GLY A 132 2.06 35.12 17.54
N TYR A 133 2.11 34.89 16.24
CA TYR A 133 1.06 35.32 15.34
C TYR A 133 -0.03 34.24 15.25
N ALA A 134 -1.27 34.65 15.56
CA ALA A 134 -2.45 33.77 15.49
C ALA A 134 -2.94 33.57 14.06
N GLY A 135 -2.64 34.50 13.14
CA GLY A 135 -3.00 34.43 11.73
C GLY A 135 -2.02 35.19 10.85
N ILE A 136 -1.80 34.66 9.66
CA ILE A 136 -0.93 35.28 8.62
C ILE A 136 -1.68 35.22 7.30
N ALA A 137 -1.71 36.34 6.55
CA ALA A 137 -2.21 36.38 5.18
C ALA A 137 -1.37 37.31 4.31
N GLU A 138 -1.21 36.99 3.03
CA GLU A 138 -0.46 37.80 2.05
C GLU A 138 -1.42 38.63 1.21
N ASP A 139 -1.16 39.93 1.08
CA ASP A 139 -1.90 40.83 0.24
C ASP A 139 -1.51 40.73 -1.25
N GLU A 140 -2.21 41.46 -2.10
CA GLU A 140 -2.01 41.45 -3.56
C GLU A 140 -0.63 41.98 -3.96
N HIS A 141 0.02 42.74 -3.09
CA HIS A 141 1.32 43.34 -3.32
C HIS A 141 2.47 42.59 -2.63
N GLY A 142 2.22 41.39 -2.05
CA GLY A 142 3.20 40.58 -1.36
C GLY A 142 3.50 41.00 0.08
N GLY A 143 2.79 41.99 0.61
CA GLY A 143 2.85 42.36 2.03
C GLY A 143 2.12 41.36 2.93
N LEU A 144 2.66 41.08 4.11
CA LEU A 144 2.03 40.17 5.04
C LEU A 144 1.21 40.92 6.09
N TRP A 145 0.00 40.48 6.27
CA TRP A 145 -0.85 40.89 7.38
C TRP A 145 -0.81 39.84 8.48
N LEU A 146 -0.60 40.27 9.68
CA LEU A 146 -0.35 39.44 10.85
C LEU A 146 -1.33 39.84 11.96
N SER A 147 -1.98 38.86 12.58
CA SER A 147 -2.72 39.08 13.83
C SER A 147 -1.96 38.44 14.98
N THR A 148 -1.74 39.17 16.08
CA THR A 148 -1.15 38.63 17.29
C THR A 148 -2.16 37.85 18.11
N GLU A 149 -1.72 37.07 19.11
CA GLU A 149 -2.63 36.40 20.04
C GLU A 149 -3.47 37.36 20.90
N THR A 150 -2.96 38.58 21.09
CA THR A 150 -3.70 39.68 21.76
C THR A 150 -4.65 40.42 20.82
N GLY A 151 -4.73 40.00 19.53
CA GLY A 151 -5.66 40.56 18.54
C GLY A 151 -5.20 41.85 17.86
N SER A 152 -3.98 42.35 18.14
CA SER A 152 -3.44 43.48 17.39
C SER A 152 -3.05 43.09 15.97
N LEU A 153 -3.24 43.99 15.03
CA LEU A 153 -2.88 43.83 13.63
C LEU A 153 -1.52 44.45 13.38
N LYS A 154 -0.71 43.72 12.62
CA LYS A 154 0.59 44.19 12.13
C LYS A 154 0.70 43.96 10.63
N ARG A 155 1.47 44.80 9.96
CA ARG A 155 1.80 44.63 8.54
C ARG A 155 3.29 44.52 8.38
N PHE A 156 3.73 43.46 7.73
CA PHE A 156 5.15 43.28 7.38
C PHE A 156 5.33 43.53 5.88
N ARG A 157 6.15 44.50 5.55
CA ARG A 157 6.49 44.89 4.18
C ARG A 157 7.89 45.46 4.13
N GLU A 158 8.66 45.14 3.07
CA GLU A 158 10.00 45.66 2.84
C GLU A 158 10.95 45.53 4.08
N GLN A 159 10.90 44.38 4.72
CA GLN A 159 11.64 44.07 5.96
C GLN A 159 11.23 44.89 7.20
N SER A 160 10.19 45.66 7.11
CA SER A 160 9.66 46.46 8.22
C SER A 160 8.36 45.92 8.74
N LEU A 161 8.23 45.81 10.06
CA LEU A 161 7.00 45.42 10.77
C LEU A 161 6.37 46.70 11.36
N THR A 162 5.17 47.04 10.90
CA THR A 162 4.41 48.20 11.38
C THR A 162 3.14 47.77 12.10
N ASP A 163 2.86 48.43 13.24
CA ASP A 163 1.61 48.28 13.92
C ASP A 163 0.46 48.98 13.15
N PHE A 164 -0.65 48.28 12.97
CA PHE A 164 -1.81 48.84 12.34
C PHE A 164 -2.87 49.14 13.39
N ALA A 165 -3.04 50.40 13.76
CA ALA A 165 -4.10 50.84 14.63
C ALA A 165 -5.37 51.01 13.80
N ALA A 166 -6.34 50.10 14.00
CA ALA A 166 -7.68 50.29 13.40
C ALA A 166 -8.44 51.37 14.16
N GLU A 167 -8.56 52.56 13.58
CA GLU A 167 -9.18 53.72 14.20
C GLU A 167 -10.65 53.53 14.66
N ASN A 168 -11.31 52.43 14.25
CA ASN A 168 -12.69 52.08 14.60
C ASN A 168 -12.86 50.60 15.05
N ALA A 169 -11.79 49.91 15.41
CA ALA A 169 -11.93 48.52 15.83
C ALA A 169 -12.37 48.47 17.33
N ARG A 170 -13.66 48.26 17.55
CA ARG A 170 -14.24 48.06 18.89
C ARG A 170 -13.81 46.77 19.57
N ALA A 171 -12.81 46.03 19.06
CA ALA A 171 -12.40 44.79 19.67
C ALA A 171 -10.97 44.40 19.30
N SER A 172 -10.24 43.99 20.31
CA SER A 172 -9.10 43.08 20.26
C SER A 172 -9.60 41.68 19.75
N ASP A 173 -8.69 40.79 19.35
CA ASP A 173 -8.90 39.41 18.97
C ASP A 173 -9.29 39.16 17.49
N PHE A 174 -8.73 39.89 16.55
CA PHE A 174 -8.86 39.60 15.15
C PHE A 174 -8.05 38.39 14.72
N LEU A 175 -8.75 37.44 14.05
CA LEU A 175 -8.12 36.38 13.29
C LEU A 175 -8.14 36.77 11.81
N ILE A 176 -6.99 36.59 11.16
CA ILE A 176 -6.85 36.83 9.73
C ILE A 176 -7.08 35.53 8.97
N GLN A 177 -7.86 35.61 7.90
CA GLN A 177 -8.10 34.52 7.00
C GLN A 177 -8.19 35.01 5.56
N ARG A 178 -7.63 34.27 4.63
CA ARG A 178 -7.70 34.56 3.20
C ARG A 178 -8.75 33.68 2.55
N ASP A 179 -9.60 34.25 1.68
CA ASP A 179 -10.51 33.46 0.88
C ASP A 179 -9.85 32.93 -0.41
N HIS A 180 -10.59 32.09 -1.15
CA HIS A 180 -10.11 31.47 -2.40
C HIS A 180 -9.86 32.50 -3.53
N LEU A 181 -10.47 33.67 -3.47
CA LEU A 181 -10.22 34.81 -4.37
C LEU A 181 -8.99 35.63 -3.95
N GLY A 182 -8.36 35.27 -2.82
CA GLY A 182 -7.21 35.96 -2.29
C GLY A 182 -7.50 37.21 -1.49
N ARG A 183 -8.77 37.49 -1.17
CA ARG A 183 -9.17 38.64 -0.35
C ARG A 183 -8.90 38.33 1.11
N ILE A 184 -8.39 39.32 1.85
CA ILE A 184 -8.06 39.17 3.27
C ILE A 184 -9.24 39.60 4.12
N TRP A 185 -9.63 38.71 5.00
CA TRP A 185 -10.71 38.89 5.95
C TRP A 185 -10.19 38.89 7.36
N LEU A 186 -10.77 39.77 8.17
CA LEU A 186 -10.55 39.86 9.60
C LEU A 186 -11.85 39.46 10.29
N ARG A 187 -11.78 38.55 11.21
CA ARG A 187 -12.95 38.11 12.00
C ARG A 187 -12.64 38.14 13.48
N ASN A 188 -13.59 38.55 14.28
CA ASN A 188 -13.61 38.39 15.71
C ASN A 188 -15.02 37.98 16.18
N ARG A 189 -15.31 38.11 17.47
CA ARG A 189 -16.63 37.73 18.02
C ARG A 189 -17.76 38.67 17.67
N LEU A 190 -17.47 39.89 17.14
CA LEU A 190 -18.44 40.94 16.91
C LEU A 190 -18.64 41.23 15.43
N GLN A 191 -17.62 41.11 14.63
CA GLN A 191 -17.62 41.59 13.25
C GLN A 191 -16.78 40.75 12.32
N LEU A 192 -17.17 40.77 11.07
CA LEU A 192 -16.40 40.34 9.92
C LEU A 192 -16.04 41.61 9.12
N ALA A 193 -14.75 41.84 8.93
CA ALA A 193 -14.23 42.95 8.16
C ALA A 193 -13.39 42.42 6.99
N ARG A 194 -13.27 43.19 5.94
CA ARG A 194 -12.42 42.91 4.79
C ARG A 194 -11.38 44.02 4.64
N ILE A 195 -10.18 43.66 4.24
CA ILE A 195 -9.13 44.61 3.91
C ILE A 195 -9.39 45.12 2.48
N PHE A 196 -9.63 46.42 2.33
CA PHE A 196 -9.75 47.15 1.06
C PHE A 196 -8.65 48.21 1.01
N ASP A 197 -7.86 48.23 -0.05
CA ASP A 197 -6.77 49.21 -0.24
C ASP A 197 -5.87 49.39 1.00
N GLY A 198 -5.60 48.28 1.65
CA GLY A 198 -4.77 48.23 2.86
C GLY A 198 -5.47 48.71 4.14
N THR A 199 -6.78 48.93 4.11
CA THR A 199 -7.57 49.34 5.28
C THR A 199 -8.66 48.33 5.61
N PRO A 200 -8.83 47.94 6.89
CA PRO A 200 -9.92 47.09 7.33
C PRO A 200 -11.26 47.84 7.27
N ARG A 201 -12.26 47.31 6.57
CA ARG A 201 -13.62 47.86 6.54
C ARG A 201 -14.60 46.82 7.04
N PRO A 202 -15.42 47.12 8.06
CA PRO A 202 -16.47 46.23 8.52
C PRO A 202 -17.44 45.90 7.38
N VAL A 203 -17.81 44.64 7.26
CA VAL A 203 -18.74 44.14 6.21
C VAL A 203 -19.98 43.51 6.84
N LEU A 204 -19.85 42.88 8.01
CA LEU A 204 -20.94 42.34 8.78
C LEU A 204 -20.66 42.52 10.25
N GLU A 205 -21.57 43.15 10.95
CA GLU A 205 -21.59 43.27 12.41
C GLU A 205 -22.72 42.43 12.99
N GLY A 206 -22.48 41.77 14.07
CA GLY A 206 -23.47 40.92 14.72
C GLY A 206 -23.59 41.21 16.20
N PRO A 207 -24.72 40.84 16.83
CA PRO A 207 -24.87 40.93 18.28
C PRO A 207 -23.80 40.05 18.98
N PHE A 208 -23.27 40.54 20.10
CA PHE A 208 -22.22 39.84 20.87
C PHE A 208 -22.63 38.41 21.19
N GLY A 209 -21.80 37.44 20.78
CA GLY A 209 -21.99 36.03 21.08
C GLY A 209 -23.01 35.26 20.25
N GLN A 210 -23.78 35.94 19.38
CA GLN A 210 -24.76 35.26 18.52
C GLN A 210 -24.19 34.74 17.22
N TYR A 211 -23.10 35.35 16.72
CA TYR A 211 -22.43 34.90 15.47
C TYR A 211 -21.13 34.22 15.77
N GLN A 212 -20.94 33.06 15.16
CA GLN A 212 -19.62 32.38 15.09
C GLN A 212 -19.19 32.29 13.62
N PHE A 213 -18.24 33.11 13.24
CA PHE A 213 -17.69 33.11 11.90
C PHE A 213 -16.82 31.85 11.72
N LEU A 214 -17.18 30.97 10.79
CA LEU A 214 -16.57 29.67 10.59
C LEU A 214 -15.47 29.71 9.51
N ALA A 215 -15.87 29.85 8.25
CA ALA A 215 -14.96 29.84 7.12
C ALA A 215 -15.45 30.70 5.96
N PRO A 216 -14.55 31.23 5.11
CA PRO A 216 -14.94 31.82 3.84
C PRO A 216 -15.58 30.78 2.93
N SER A 217 -16.62 31.15 2.20
CA SER A 217 -17.24 30.29 1.20
C SER A 217 -16.44 30.31 -0.11
N ARG A 218 -16.42 29.19 -0.81
CA ARG A 218 -15.80 29.09 -2.15
C ARG A 218 -16.61 29.79 -3.25
N THR A 219 -17.90 29.93 -3.07
CA THR A 219 -18.73 30.66 -4.05
C THR A 219 -18.66 32.17 -3.84
N GLU A 220 -19.10 32.66 -2.72
CA GLU A 220 -18.95 34.01 -2.23
C GLU A 220 -19.47 34.10 -0.79
N GLY A 221 -18.83 34.94 0.04
CA GLY A 221 -19.31 35.21 1.39
C GLY A 221 -18.65 34.30 2.44
N TRP A 222 -19.40 34.09 3.53
CA TRP A 222 -18.90 33.40 4.71
C TRP A 222 -19.91 32.43 5.31
N TRP A 223 -19.44 31.31 5.80
CA TRP A 223 -20.18 30.39 6.64
C TRP A 223 -20.19 30.91 8.07
N ILE A 224 -21.36 31.04 8.64
CA ILE A 224 -21.58 31.63 9.97
C ILE A 224 -22.58 30.76 10.73
N ARG A 225 -22.27 30.44 11.97
CA ARG A 225 -23.23 29.88 12.89
C ARG A 225 -24.03 31.03 13.48
N MET A 226 -25.37 30.96 13.42
CA MET A 226 -26.31 31.87 14.04
C MET A 226 -27.31 31.07 14.87
N GLY A 227 -27.22 31.20 16.19
CA GLY A 227 -28.08 30.43 17.08
C GLY A 227 -27.97 28.94 16.85
N GLY A 228 -29.08 28.29 16.47
CA GLY A 228 -29.12 26.85 16.18
C GLY A 228 -28.86 26.44 14.72
N LEU A 229 -28.39 27.34 13.85
CA LEU A 229 -28.25 27.07 12.42
C LEU A 229 -26.88 27.49 11.88
N VAL A 230 -26.42 26.82 10.84
CA VAL A 230 -25.23 27.18 10.06
C VAL A 230 -25.72 27.77 8.75
N ARG A 231 -25.37 29.02 8.47
CA ARG A 231 -25.84 29.77 7.31
C ARG A 231 -24.69 30.38 6.53
N ARG A 232 -24.87 30.47 5.23
CA ARG A 232 -23.95 31.23 4.38
C ARG A 232 -24.45 32.66 4.22
N TRP A 233 -23.61 33.62 4.53
CA TRP A 233 -23.82 35.03 4.29
C TRP A 233 -23.10 35.46 3.03
N SER A 234 -23.76 36.20 2.15
CA SER A 234 -23.16 36.80 0.96
C SER A 234 -23.85 38.13 0.65
N SER A 235 -23.05 39.20 0.62
CA SER A 235 -23.51 40.55 0.17
C SER A 235 -24.84 41.03 0.80
N GLY A 236 -25.04 40.74 2.09
CA GLY A 236 -26.21 41.15 2.84
C GLY A 236 -27.42 40.19 2.80
N ILE A 237 -27.28 39.04 2.11
CA ILE A 237 -28.34 38.02 2.03
C ILE A 237 -27.84 36.69 2.61
N TRP A 238 -28.79 35.79 2.93
CA TRP A 238 -28.54 34.46 3.46
C TRP A 238 -29.03 33.41 2.47
N PRO A 239 -28.25 33.12 1.42
CA PRO A 239 -28.70 32.29 0.31
C PRO A 239 -28.75 30.78 0.65
N GLU A 240 -28.12 30.37 1.71
CA GLU A 240 -28.02 28.93 2.04
C GLU A 240 -28.05 28.72 3.56
N GLU A 241 -28.77 27.68 3.97
CA GLU A 241 -28.87 27.23 5.35
C GLU A 241 -28.63 25.73 5.44
N ARG A 242 -27.89 25.34 6.44
CA ARG A 242 -27.63 23.94 6.74
C ARG A 242 -28.12 23.58 8.15
N SER A 243 -28.16 22.29 8.42
CA SER A 243 -28.67 21.74 9.69
C SER A 243 -28.02 22.39 10.92
N ALA A 244 -28.64 22.19 12.07
CA ALA A 244 -28.16 22.61 13.37
C ALA A 244 -26.73 22.11 13.65
N PRO A 245 -25.90 22.87 14.38
CA PRO A 245 -24.55 22.52 14.67
C PRO A 245 -24.47 21.25 15.53
N ALA A 246 -23.89 20.18 14.98
CA ALA A 246 -23.70 18.92 15.69
C ALA A 246 -22.66 19.03 16.82
N TRP A 247 -21.82 20.07 16.83
CA TRP A 247 -20.84 20.33 17.90
C TRP A 247 -21.43 21.02 19.12
N GLY A 248 -22.73 21.41 19.11
CA GLY A 248 -23.39 22.12 20.21
C GLY A 248 -22.67 23.44 20.56
N ASP A 249 -22.37 23.64 21.85
CA ASP A 249 -21.66 24.82 22.35
C ASP A 249 -20.13 24.64 22.44
N ARG A 250 -19.59 23.56 21.88
CA ARG A 250 -18.15 23.32 21.86
C ARG A 250 -17.42 24.32 20.97
N THR A 251 -16.18 24.62 21.36
CA THR A 251 -15.34 25.56 20.61
C THR A 251 -14.97 24.96 19.24
N VAL A 252 -15.27 25.68 18.18
CA VAL A 252 -14.75 25.42 16.84
C VAL A 252 -13.33 25.96 16.77
N THR A 253 -12.39 25.11 16.40
CA THR A 253 -10.98 25.45 16.26
C THR A 253 -10.64 25.89 14.86
N CYS A 254 -11.20 25.22 13.87
CA CYS A 254 -10.96 25.48 12.45
C CYS A 254 -12.19 25.09 11.62
N ALA A 255 -12.33 25.69 10.45
CA ALA A 255 -13.36 25.34 9.50
C ALA A 255 -12.87 25.61 8.07
N LEU A 256 -13.39 24.84 7.10
CA LEU A 256 -13.02 24.92 5.70
C LEU A 256 -14.17 24.42 4.83
N GLU A 257 -14.49 25.13 3.74
CA GLU A 257 -15.32 24.62 2.66
C GLU A 257 -14.43 24.04 1.56
N ASP A 258 -14.65 22.76 1.23
CA ASP A 258 -13.86 22.06 0.20
C ASP A 258 -14.34 22.37 -1.23
N GLN A 259 -13.60 21.93 -2.24
CA GLN A 259 -13.94 22.15 -3.65
C GLN A 259 -15.27 21.52 -4.08
N ASN A 260 -15.83 20.59 -3.29
CA ASN A 260 -17.13 19.97 -3.55
C ASN A 260 -18.27 20.67 -2.78
N GLY A 261 -18.01 21.83 -2.17
CA GLY A 261 -18.97 22.59 -1.39
C GLY A 261 -19.34 21.98 -0.05
N GLN A 262 -18.52 21.04 0.46
CA GLN A 262 -18.74 20.47 1.79
C GLN A 262 -18.07 21.34 2.84
N LEU A 263 -18.79 21.62 3.91
CA LEU A 263 -18.27 22.41 5.02
C LEU A 263 -17.73 21.48 6.10
N TRP A 264 -16.42 21.55 6.33
CA TRP A 264 -15.72 20.82 7.35
C TRP A 264 -15.46 21.70 8.56
N ILE A 265 -15.73 21.17 9.77
CA ILE A 265 -15.63 21.92 11.02
C ILE A 265 -14.91 21.09 12.06
N GLY A 266 -13.73 21.54 12.46
CA GLY A 266 -12.93 20.98 13.53
C GLY A 266 -13.36 21.52 14.89
N SER A 267 -13.46 20.66 15.89
CA SER A 267 -13.88 21.01 17.24
C SER A 267 -12.87 20.63 18.29
N ARG A 268 -13.00 21.23 19.45
CA ARG A 268 -12.21 20.89 20.62
C ARG A 268 -12.94 19.83 21.46
N GLY A 269 -12.70 18.54 21.13
CA GLY A 269 -13.14 17.39 21.91
C GLY A 269 -14.37 16.63 21.40
N LEU A 270 -14.89 16.98 20.21
CA LEU A 270 -15.92 16.20 19.54
C LEU A 270 -15.50 15.72 18.12
N GLY A 271 -14.24 15.92 17.77
CA GLY A 271 -13.72 15.53 16.47
C GLY A 271 -14.05 16.52 15.35
N LEU A 272 -14.25 15.98 14.16
CA LEU A 272 -14.46 16.71 12.92
C LEU A 272 -15.88 16.44 12.39
N PHE A 273 -16.55 17.48 11.92
CA PHE A 273 -17.90 17.42 11.34
C PHE A 273 -17.83 17.79 9.87
N ARG A 274 -18.56 17.04 9.05
CA ARG A 274 -18.81 17.33 7.64
C ARG A 274 -20.28 17.68 7.44
N TYR A 275 -20.54 18.80 6.83
CA TYR A 275 -21.87 19.24 6.41
C TYR A 275 -21.93 19.21 4.88
N GLY A 276 -22.69 18.27 4.32
CA GLY A 276 -22.91 18.17 2.89
C GLY A 276 -23.83 19.26 2.35
N PRO A 277 -23.76 19.59 1.04
CA PRO A 277 -24.70 20.46 0.38
C PRO A 277 -26.15 19.92 0.40
N ASP A 278 -26.28 18.60 0.51
CA ASP A 278 -27.54 17.86 0.63
C ASP A 278 -28.15 17.90 2.04
N GLY A 279 -27.52 18.59 2.98
CA GLY A 279 -27.93 18.67 4.38
C GLY A 279 -27.48 17.49 5.25
N THR A 280 -26.72 16.55 4.70
CA THR A 280 -26.15 15.44 5.48
C THR A 280 -25.09 15.93 6.47
N VAL A 281 -25.08 15.34 7.67
CA VAL A 281 -24.07 15.63 8.68
C VAL A 281 -23.37 14.32 9.06
N GLU A 282 -22.06 14.31 8.94
CA GLU A 282 -21.22 13.19 9.39
C GLU A 282 -20.22 13.65 10.45
N THR A 283 -19.89 12.75 11.36
CA THR A 283 -18.93 13.00 12.45
C THR A 283 -17.77 12.03 12.38
N PHE A 284 -16.57 12.55 12.41
CA PHE A 284 -15.32 11.82 12.48
C PHE A 284 -14.69 12.03 13.86
N SER A 285 -14.31 10.93 14.49
CA SER A 285 -13.77 10.93 15.85
C SER A 285 -12.59 9.96 15.98
N SER A 286 -12.00 9.92 17.14
CA SER A 286 -10.95 8.93 17.46
C SER A 286 -11.43 7.49 17.29
N ARG A 287 -12.73 7.21 17.43
CA ARG A 287 -13.33 5.88 17.27
C ARG A 287 -13.39 5.40 15.82
N ASN A 288 -13.44 6.32 14.86
CA ASN A 288 -13.54 6.00 13.43
C ASN A 288 -12.33 6.48 12.62
N GLY A 289 -11.15 6.59 13.24
CA GLY A 289 -9.88 6.75 12.55
C GLY A 289 -9.26 8.14 12.61
N LEU A 290 -9.90 9.14 13.22
CA LEU A 290 -9.34 10.49 13.34
C LEU A 290 -8.13 10.58 14.27
N GLY A 291 -7.91 9.57 15.13
CA GLY A 291 -6.79 9.50 16.06
C GLY A 291 -6.91 10.37 17.30
N SER A 292 -7.58 11.52 17.21
CA SER A 292 -7.89 12.40 18.34
C SER A 292 -9.14 13.21 18.05
N ASP A 293 -9.94 13.47 19.10
CA ASP A 293 -11.13 14.31 19.00
C ASP A 293 -10.83 15.82 19.12
N LEU A 294 -9.55 16.17 19.30
CA LEU A 294 -9.06 17.54 19.29
C LEU A 294 -8.47 17.85 17.91
N VAL A 295 -9.20 18.63 17.12
CA VAL A 295 -8.77 19.03 15.76
C VAL A 295 -8.19 20.44 15.85
N ASP A 296 -6.93 20.60 15.42
CA ASP A 296 -6.23 21.90 15.49
C ASP A 296 -6.29 22.67 14.18
N CYS A 297 -6.18 22.00 13.02
CA CYS A 297 -6.19 22.65 11.71
C CYS A 297 -6.72 21.76 10.60
N LEU A 298 -7.16 22.39 9.50
CA LEU A 298 -7.64 21.77 8.27
C LEU A 298 -6.95 22.39 7.06
N HIS A 299 -6.69 21.57 6.06
CA HIS A 299 -6.17 22.01 4.77
C HIS A 299 -6.65 21.09 3.67
N GLU A 300 -7.14 21.64 2.58
CA GLU A 300 -7.41 20.87 1.36
C GLU A 300 -6.25 21.05 0.40
N ASP A 301 -5.67 19.93 -0.06
CA ASP A 301 -4.58 19.97 -1.01
C ASP A 301 -5.08 20.15 -2.46
N ALA A 302 -4.15 20.37 -3.37
CA ALA A 302 -4.44 20.54 -4.80
C ALA A 302 -5.03 19.28 -5.46
N GLU A 303 -4.89 18.12 -4.83
CA GLU A 303 -5.46 16.84 -5.29
C GLU A 303 -6.87 16.58 -4.70
N GLY A 304 -7.37 17.46 -3.84
CA GLY A 304 -8.69 17.39 -3.20
C GLY A 304 -8.74 16.49 -1.96
N ASN A 305 -7.59 16.15 -1.38
CA ASN A 305 -7.57 15.47 -0.10
C ASN A 305 -7.73 16.49 1.04
N LEU A 306 -8.55 16.17 2.03
CA LEU A 306 -8.63 16.96 3.25
C LEU A 306 -7.59 16.48 4.26
N TRP A 307 -6.70 17.35 4.64
CA TRP A 307 -5.70 17.12 5.68
C TRP A 307 -6.16 17.70 7.01
N VAL A 308 -6.02 16.91 8.05
CA VAL A 308 -6.47 17.23 9.40
C VAL A 308 -5.30 17.14 10.35
N GLY A 309 -4.93 18.24 10.92
CA GLY A 309 -3.97 18.29 12.04
C GLY A 309 -4.70 18.14 13.35
N THR A 310 -4.26 17.18 14.17
CA THR A 310 -4.89 16.87 15.44
C THR A 310 -3.94 17.11 16.61
N HIS A 311 -4.51 17.28 17.78
CA HIS A 311 -3.76 17.36 19.05
C HIS A 311 -3.60 15.96 19.66
N GLY A 312 -2.49 15.30 19.40
CA GLY A 312 -2.16 13.99 19.91
C GLY A 312 -2.43 12.81 18.99
N GLY A 313 -3.20 12.99 17.92
CA GLY A 313 -3.45 11.94 16.92
C GLY A 313 -2.65 12.10 15.62
N GLY A 314 -1.71 13.06 15.56
CA GLY A 314 -0.86 13.27 14.39
C GLY A 314 -1.57 13.94 13.21
N LEU A 315 -1.11 13.63 12.02
CA LEU A 315 -1.63 14.09 10.74
C LEU A 315 -2.59 13.05 10.16
N ARG A 316 -3.77 13.48 9.75
CA ARG A 316 -4.76 12.62 9.07
C ARG A 316 -5.07 13.16 7.69
N ARG A 317 -5.26 12.24 6.73
CA ARG A 317 -5.76 12.54 5.40
C ARG A 317 -7.13 11.90 5.23
N ILE A 318 -8.12 12.69 4.90
CA ILE A 318 -9.48 12.24 4.60
C ILE A 318 -9.72 12.42 3.11
N ARG A 319 -10.16 11.38 2.44
CA ARG A 319 -10.48 11.40 1.00
C ARG A 319 -11.71 10.56 0.73
N ARG A 320 -12.44 10.89 -0.33
CA ARG A 320 -13.57 10.09 -0.77
C ARG A 320 -13.11 8.68 -1.14
N ALA A 321 -13.82 7.68 -0.64
CA ALA A 321 -13.63 6.32 -1.09
C ALA A 321 -14.10 6.19 -2.54
N ALA A 322 -13.29 5.52 -3.37
CA ALA A 322 -13.66 5.22 -4.74
C ALA A 322 -14.72 4.10 -4.83
N LEU A 323 -15.00 3.45 -3.71
CA LEU A 323 -15.93 2.33 -3.59
C LEU A 323 -16.71 2.42 -2.28
N GLN A 324 -17.85 1.74 -2.23
CA GLN A 324 -18.65 1.62 -1.02
C GLN A 324 -18.29 0.32 -0.28
N VAL A 325 -18.37 0.35 1.04
CA VAL A 325 -18.08 -0.81 1.90
C VAL A 325 -19.27 -1.09 2.78
N PHE A 326 -19.64 -2.36 2.89
CA PHE A 326 -20.68 -2.86 3.77
C PHE A 326 -20.06 -3.79 4.81
N GLY A 327 -20.31 -3.51 6.06
CA GLY A 327 -19.73 -4.23 7.19
C GLY A 327 -20.61 -4.11 8.43
N ARG A 328 -20.01 -4.04 9.60
CA ARG A 328 -20.74 -4.01 10.90
C ARG A 328 -21.75 -2.87 11.01
N GLU A 329 -21.43 -1.70 10.49
CA GLU A 329 -22.33 -0.53 10.53
C GLU A 329 -23.61 -0.77 9.73
N GLN A 330 -23.56 -1.59 8.69
CA GLN A 330 -24.71 -1.99 7.89
C GLN A 330 -25.39 -3.26 8.42
N GLY A 331 -24.86 -3.89 9.47
CA GLY A 331 -25.43 -5.06 10.11
C GLY A 331 -24.74 -6.39 9.74
N ILE A 332 -23.70 -6.41 8.91
CA ILE A 332 -22.88 -7.60 8.66
C ILE A 332 -21.91 -7.75 9.81
N THR A 333 -22.22 -8.61 10.76
CA THR A 333 -21.46 -8.75 12.01
C THR A 333 -20.13 -9.47 11.82
N SER A 334 -20.07 -10.43 10.88
CA SER A 334 -18.83 -11.05 10.44
C SER A 334 -18.05 -10.14 9.48
N GLY A 335 -16.75 -10.05 9.70
CA GLY A 335 -15.88 -9.43 8.70
C GLY A 335 -15.66 -10.31 7.47
N HIS A 336 -15.68 -11.61 7.62
CA HIS A 336 -15.38 -12.58 6.57
C HIS A 336 -16.62 -12.90 5.74
N VAL A 337 -16.80 -12.15 4.65
CA VAL A 337 -17.84 -12.41 3.65
C VAL A 337 -17.33 -13.46 2.66
N THR A 338 -18.17 -14.44 2.32
CA THR A 338 -17.81 -15.56 1.44
C THR A 338 -18.48 -15.44 0.07
N SER A 339 -19.76 -15.68 -0.03
CA SER A 339 -20.49 -15.78 -1.29
C SER A 339 -21.65 -14.79 -1.38
N LEU A 340 -22.09 -14.52 -2.61
CA LEU A 340 -23.09 -13.51 -2.91
C LEU A 340 -24.08 -14.03 -3.92
N ALA A 341 -25.35 -13.65 -3.77
CA ALA A 341 -26.34 -13.85 -4.82
C ALA A 341 -27.29 -12.66 -4.89
N GLU A 342 -27.68 -12.27 -6.11
CA GLU A 342 -28.66 -11.21 -6.32
C GLU A 342 -30.06 -11.70 -5.97
N GLY A 343 -30.75 -10.96 -5.12
CA GLY A 343 -32.12 -11.22 -4.73
C GLY A 343 -33.15 -10.32 -5.45
N PRO A 344 -34.42 -10.42 -5.12
CA PRO A 344 -35.45 -9.59 -5.68
C PRO A 344 -35.28 -8.11 -5.24
N ASN A 345 -35.75 -7.17 -6.06
CA ASN A 345 -35.72 -5.73 -5.77
C ASN A 345 -34.30 -5.18 -5.48
N SER A 346 -33.29 -5.66 -6.19
CA SER A 346 -31.89 -5.29 -5.99
C SER A 346 -31.39 -5.58 -4.56
N SER A 347 -32.00 -6.52 -3.85
CA SER A 347 -31.45 -7.05 -2.60
C SER A 347 -30.30 -8.01 -2.91
N LEU A 348 -29.45 -8.22 -1.92
CA LEU A 348 -28.31 -9.11 -2.05
C LEU A 348 -28.32 -10.13 -0.90
N TRP A 349 -28.15 -11.38 -1.22
CA TRP A 349 -27.84 -12.42 -0.25
C TRP A 349 -26.34 -12.43 -0.01
N VAL A 350 -25.94 -12.42 1.25
CA VAL A 350 -24.54 -12.33 1.68
C VAL A 350 -24.23 -13.48 2.61
N GLY A 351 -23.46 -14.45 2.14
CA GLY A 351 -22.94 -15.55 2.93
C GLY A 351 -21.70 -15.12 3.71
N THR A 352 -21.56 -15.64 4.92
CA THR A 352 -20.42 -15.34 5.79
C THR A 352 -19.82 -16.61 6.37
N GLU A 353 -18.58 -16.51 6.82
CA GLU A 353 -17.92 -17.57 7.57
C GLU A 353 -18.31 -17.47 9.06
N ASN A 354 -18.94 -18.51 9.58
CA ASN A 354 -19.34 -18.68 10.98
C ASN A 354 -20.40 -17.70 11.53
N ASP A 355 -21.03 -16.88 10.67
CA ASP A 355 -22.04 -15.90 11.15
C ASP A 355 -23.34 -15.94 10.35
N GLY A 356 -23.47 -16.87 9.39
CA GLY A 356 -24.69 -17.21 8.68
C GLY A 356 -24.94 -16.41 7.41
N LEU A 357 -26.21 -16.34 7.01
CA LEU A 357 -26.70 -15.71 5.80
C LEU A 357 -27.39 -14.39 6.12
N PHE A 358 -26.97 -13.33 5.45
CA PHE A 358 -27.59 -12.01 5.55
C PHE A 358 -28.34 -11.66 4.27
N ARG A 359 -29.41 -10.89 4.43
CA ARG A 359 -30.06 -10.19 3.33
C ARG A 359 -29.73 -8.69 3.43
N LEU A 360 -29.04 -8.17 2.44
CA LEU A 360 -28.72 -6.76 2.32
C LEU A 360 -29.78 -6.09 1.43
N GLU A 361 -30.55 -5.18 2.00
CA GLU A 361 -31.56 -4.42 1.30
C GLU A 361 -31.49 -2.93 1.71
N LYS A 362 -31.51 -2.04 0.73
CA LYS A 362 -31.43 -0.56 0.97
C LYS A 362 -30.28 -0.18 1.90
N GLY A 363 -29.13 -0.83 1.75
CA GLY A 363 -27.93 -0.55 2.53
C GLY A 363 -27.91 -1.12 3.95
N LYS A 364 -28.94 -1.89 4.37
CA LYS A 364 -29.01 -2.54 5.67
C LYS A 364 -29.01 -4.05 5.52
N ALA A 365 -28.14 -4.71 6.22
CA ALA A 365 -28.06 -6.15 6.28
C ALA A 365 -28.87 -6.68 7.46
N THR A 366 -29.66 -7.73 7.22
CA THR A 366 -30.46 -8.41 8.22
C THR A 366 -30.07 -9.89 8.22
N LEU A 367 -29.66 -10.41 9.36
CA LEU A 367 -29.37 -11.83 9.53
C LEU A 367 -30.64 -12.65 9.36
N LEU A 368 -30.57 -13.70 8.53
CA LEU A 368 -31.66 -14.67 8.38
C LEU A 368 -31.81 -15.48 9.66
N SER A 369 -33.03 -15.60 10.13
CA SER A 369 -33.34 -16.40 11.33
C SER A 369 -32.90 -17.86 11.14
N GLY A 370 -32.26 -18.45 12.15
CA GLY A 370 -31.78 -19.83 12.11
C GLY A 370 -30.43 -20.03 11.40
N SER A 371 -29.92 -19.07 10.65
CA SER A 371 -28.63 -19.22 9.94
C SER A 371 -27.39 -18.94 10.78
N LYS A 372 -27.57 -18.37 11.97
CA LYS A 372 -26.44 -17.97 12.86
C LYS A 372 -25.51 -19.16 13.13
N ARG A 373 -24.20 -18.93 13.04
CA ARG A 373 -23.11 -19.92 13.18
C ARG A 373 -22.93 -20.87 11.99
N LEU A 374 -23.72 -20.74 10.92
CA LEU A 374 -23.43 -21.48 9.71
C LEU A 374 -22.27 -20.84 8.96
N THR A 375 -21.40 -21.67 8.43
CA THR A 375 -20.41 -21.25 7.45
C THR A 375 -20.99 -21.43 6.06
N ILE A 376 -21.34 -20.32 5.42
CA ILE A 376 -21.91 -20.31 4.08
C ILE A 376 -20.75 -20.26 3.08
N ARG A 377 -20.70 -21.20 2.13
CA ARG A 377 -19.70 -21.24 1.05
C ARG A 377 -20.28 -20.85 -0.30
N SER A 378 -21.52 -21.17 -0.54
CA SER A 378 -22.20 -20.82 -1.78
C SER A 378 -23.63 -20.37 -1.53
N VAL A 379 -24.10 -19.38 -2.29
CA VAL A 379 -25.49 -18.90 -2.28
C VAL A 379 -25.89 -18.69 -3.72
N LEU A 380 -27.05 -19.19 -4.08
CA LEU A 380 -27.65 -19.00 -5.40
C LEU A 380 -29.14 -18.72 -5.26
N GLN A 381 -29.64 -17.71 -5.95
CA GLN A 381 -31.09 -17.59 -6.19
C GLN A 381 -31.37 -17.99 -7.63
N THR A 382 -32.14 -19.05 -7.79
CA THR A 382 -32.58 -19.56 -9.09
C THR A 382 -33.62 -18.66 -9.76
N THR A 383 -33.80 -18.80 -11.05
CA THR A 383 -34.69 -17.96 -11.87
C THR A 383 -36.16 -18.07 -11.44
N ASP A 384 -36.58 -19.16 -10.80
CA ASP A 384 -37.86 -19.32 -10.17
C ASP A 384 -38.01 -18.61 -8.81
N GLY A 385 -36.92 -17.95 -8.34
CA GLY A 385 -36.89 -17.20 -7.10
C GLY A 385 -36.50 -18.02 -5.87
N GLN A 386 -36.23 -19.30 -5.98
CA GLN A 386 -35.79 -20.16 -4.88
C GLN A 386 -34.33 -19.82 -4.48
N VAL A 387 -34.08 -19.73 -3.19
CA VAL A 387 -32.72 -19.49 -2.66
C VAL A 387 -32.14 -20.80 -2.15
N TRP A 388 -30.96 -21.12 -2.63
CA TRP A 388 -30.15 -22.27 -2.28
C TRP A 388 -28.88 -21.85 -1.58
N VAL A 389 -28.46 -22.58 -0.57
CA VAL A 389 -27.33 -22.24 0.29
C VAL A 389 -26.47 -23.48 0.51
N GLY A 390 -25.24 -23.41 0.07
CA GLY A 390 -24.23 -24.42 0.34
C GLY A 390 -23.41 -24.05 1.58
N THR A 391 -23.26 -25.01 2.48
CA THR A 391 -22.58 -24.85 3.75
C THR A 391 -21.39 -25.78 3.88
N SER A 392 -20.52 -25.48 4.84
CA SER A 392 -19.30 -26.24 5.07
C SER A 392 -18.88 -26.17 6.55
N PRO A 393 -19.14 -27.18 7.37
CA PRO A 393 -19.97 -28.35 7.09
C PRO A 393 -21.47 -28.03 7.06
N GLY A 394 -22.32 -28.99 6.65
CA GLY A 394 -23.77 -28.88 6.76
C GLY A 394 -24.56 -29.15 5.47
N GLY A 395 -23.86 -29.30 4.30
CA GLY A 395 -24.49 -29.71 3.04
C GLY A 395 -25.26 -28.59 2.34
N LEU A 396 -26.33 -28.98 1.63
CA LEU A 396 -27.20 -28.08 0.86
C LEU A 396 -28.45 -27.74 1.65
N LEU A 397 -28.75 -26.43 1.73
CA LEU A 397 -29.97 -25.93 2.37
C LEU A 397 -30.78 -25.15 1.34
N LYS A 398 -32.10 -25.14 1.55
CA LYS A 398 -33.10 -24.41 0.77
C LYS A 398 -33.82 -23.42 1.66
N LEU A 399 -34.06 -22.21 1.19
CA LEU A 399 -34.83 -21.21 1.93
C LEU A 399 -36.34 -21.42 1.67
N GLU A 400 -37.05 -21.87 2.68
CA GLU A 400 -38.51 -22.02 2.65
C GLU A 400 -39.17 -21.28 3.81
N ASN A 401 -40.21 -20.50 3.55
CA ASN A 401 -40.96 -19.73 4.56
C ASN A 401 -40.07 -18.90 5.52
N GLY A 402 -38.93 -18.41 5.02
CA GLY A 402 -37.99 -17.63 5.81
C GLY A 402 -37.06 -18.42 6.72
N GLN A 403 -37.01 -19.76 6.59
CA GLN A 403 -36.09 -20.63 7.30
C GLN A 403 -35.27 -21.47 6.32
N LEU A 404 -34.06 -21.84 6.73
CA LEU A 404 -33.20 -22.73 5.96
C LEU A 404 -33.49 -24.18 6.32
N GLU A 405 -34.01 -24.94 5.37
CA GLU A 405 -34.34 -26.33 5.49
C GLU A 405 -33.28 -27.19 4.77
N PRO A 406 -32.81 -28.30 5.38
CA PRO A 406 -31.89 -29.20 4.73
C PRO A 406 -32.57 -29.87 3.52
N GLU A 407 -31.84 -29.88 2.40
CA GLU A 407 -32.30 -30.58 1.20
C GLU A 407 -31.41 -31.80 0.97
N ALA A 408 -32.03 -32.97 0.99
CA ALA A 408 -31.37 -34.24 0.68
C ALA A 408 -31.98 -34.85 -0.58
N PRO A 409 -31.19 -35.15 -1.60
CA PRO A 409 -31.70 -35.81 -2.80
C PRO A 409 -32.24 -37.20 -2.48
N ALA A 410 -33.51 -37.40 -2.69
CA ALA A 410 -34.14 -38.73 -2.48
C ALA A 410 -33.55 -39.73 -3.48
N GLY A 411 -32.98 -40.82 -2.99
CA GLY A 411 -32.43 -41.91 -3.82
C GLY A 411 -30.95 -41.78 -4.21
N LEU A 412 -30.31 -40.68 -3.89
CA LEU A 412 -28.85 -40.52 -3.88
C LEU A 412 -28.36 -40.70 -2.45
N GLU A 413 -27.11 -41.12 -2.26
CA GLU A 413 -26.51 -41.01 -0.93
C GLU A 413 -26.73 -39.57 -0.47
N PRO A 414 -27.42 -39.35 0.67
CA PRO A 414 -27.74 -37.99 1.10
C PRO A 414 -26.46 -37.20 1.14
N LEU A 415 -26.49 -35.95 0.68
CA LEU A 415 -25.47 -34.98 0.98
C LEU A 415 -25.42 -34.90 2.52
N ALA A 416 -24.59 -35.76 3.11
CA ALA A 416 -24.55 -35.93 4.55
C ALA A 416 -24.26 -34.57 5.19
N PRO A 417 -24.72 -34.33 6.44
CA PRO A 417 -24.46 -33.07 7.13
C PRO A 417 -22.97 -32.65 7.18
N GLU A 418 -22.06 -33.59 7.06
CA GLU A 418 -20.62 -33.40 6.92
C GLU A 418 -20.15 -33.00 5.51
N ASN A 419 -21.04 -33.03 4.51
CA ASN A 419 -20.67 -32.64 3.15
C ASN A 419 -20.42 -31.14 3.04
N HIS A 420 -19.47 -30.80 2.19
CA HIS A 420 -19.00 -29.43 1.96
C HIS A 420 -19.46 -28.98 0.56
N VAL A 421 -20.48 -28.12 0.49
CA VAL A 421 -21.00 -27.58 -0.77
C VAL A 421 -20.30 -26.24 -1.07
N TYR A 422 -19.46 -26.21 -2.10
CA TYR A 422 -18.59 -25.09 -2.43
C TYR A 422 -19.04 -24.30 -3.66
N SER A 423 -19.84 -24.91 -4.54
CA SER A 423 -20.32 -24.23 -5.74
C SER A 423 -21.76 -24.63 -6.09
N LEU A 424 -22.50 -23.64 -6.55
CA LEU A 424 -23.87 -23.78 -7.05
C LEU A 424 -23.98 -23.07 -8.39
N LEU A 425 -24.65 -23.67 -9.35
CA LEU A 425 -24.91 -23.12 -10.68
C LEU A 425 -26.29 -23.51 -11.16
N GLU A 426 -27.08 -22.55 -11.64
CA GLU A 426 -28.23 -22.80 -12.47
C GLU A 426 -27.83 -22.69 -13.94
N ASP A 427 -28.01 -23.73 -14.73
CA ASP A 427 -27.71 -23.74 -16.15
C ASP A 427 -28.88 -23.16 -16.99
N SER A 428 -28.62 -23.00 -18.29
CA SER A 428 -29.60 -22.47 -19.24
C SER A 428 -30.89 -23.34 -19.35
N ALA A 429 -30.81 -24.61 -19.01
CA ALA A 429 -31.95 -25.55 -18.92
C ALA A 429 -32.66 -25.47 -17.57
N ARG A 430 -32.27 -24.53 -16.68
CA ARG A 430 -32.79 -24.36 -15.29
C ARG A 430 -32.50 -25.53 -14.37
N ARG A 431 -31.50 -26.34 -14.63
CA ARG A 431 -31.01 -27.36 -13.73
C ARG A 431 -30.08 -26.72 -12.69
N LEU A 432 -30.26 -27.10 -11.42
CA LEU A 432 -29.40 -26.66 -10.33
C LEU A 432 -28.27 -27.68 -10.15
N TRP A 433 -27.06 -27.29 -10.44
CA TRP A 433 -25.84 -28.06 -10.25
C TRP A 433 -25.23 -27.79 -8.89
N VAL A 434 -24.76 -28.85 -8.22
CA VAL A 434 -24.19 -28.80 -6.86
C VAL A 434 -22.79 -29.38 -6.90
N GLY A 435 -21.78 -28.53 -6.62
CA GLY A 435 -20.39 -28.92 -6.53
C GLY A 435 -19.93 -29.05 -5.07
N THR A 436 -19.38 -30.25 -4.75
CA THR A 436 -18.90 -30.58 -3.41
C THR A 436 -17.43 -30.93 -3.39
N LEU A 437 -16.82 -30.88 -2.21
CA LEU A 437 -15.49 -31.46 -2.01
C LEU A 437 -15.58 -32.99 -1.88
N GLY A 438 -14.57 -33.67 -2.44
CA GLY A 438 -14.50 -35.13 -2.40
C GLY A 438 -15.57 -35.84 -3.23
N ALA A 439 -16.14 -35.18 -4.26
CA ALA A 439 -17.17 -35.69 -5.10
C ALA A 439 -16.70 -36.88 -5.95
N THR A 440 -17.53 -37.91 -6.08
CA THR A 440 -17.39 -39.02 -7.03
C THR A 440 -18.39 -38.92 -8.20
N ALA A 441 -19.45 -38.14 -8.00
CA ALA A 441 -20.45 -37.80 -9.02
C ALA A 441 -20.86 -36.35 -8.90
N LEU A 442 -21.18 -35.72 -10.02
CA LEU A 442 -21.73 -34.35 -10.03
C LEU A 442 -23.26 -34.47 -9.93
N THR A 443 -23.83 -33.82 -8.93
CA THR A 443 -25.26 -33.89 -8.65
C THR A 443 -25.98 -32.66 -9.20
N PHE A 444 -27.15 -32.87 -9.78
CA PHE A 444 -28.00 -31.78 -10.25
C PHE A 444 -29.48 -32.05 -9.99
N ARG A 445 -30.25 -30.99 -9.87
CA ARG A 445 -31.70 -31.01 -9.75
C ARG A 445 -32.33 -30.53 -11.05
N ASP A 446 -33.28 -31.36 -11.59
CA ASP A 446 -34.09 -31.05 -12.75
C ASP A 446 -35.55 -31.03 -12.34
N GLY A 447 -36.16 -29.86 -12.34
CA GLY A 447 -37.49 -29.69 -11.73
C GLY A 447 -37.51 -30.11 -10.25
N ALA A 448 -38.22 -31.21 -9.92
CA ALA A 448 -38.28 -31.77 -8.57
C ALA A 448 -37.34 -32.96 -8.37
N GLN A 449 -36.72 -33.46 -9.43
CA GLN A 449 -35.93 -34.70 -9.37
C GLN A 449 -34.43 -34.40 -9.22
N TRP A 450 -33.78 -35.15 -8.33
CA TRP A 450 -32.34 -35.15 -8.22
C TRP A 450 -31.71 -36.22 -9.10
N ASN A 451 -30.66 -35.85 -9.80
CA ASN A 451 -29.92 -36.74 -10.69
C ASN A 451 -28.42 -36.60 -10.39
N SER A 452 -27.63 -37.59 -10.84
CA SER A 452 -26.19 -37.51 -10.75
C SER A 452 -25.50 -38.03 -12.00
N VAL A 453 -24.33 -37.43 -12.30
CA VAL A 453 -23.44 -37.88 -13.37
C VAL A 453 -22.15 -38.34 -12.74
N PRO A 454 -21.74 -39.62 -12.91
CA PRO A 454 -20.46 -40.08 -12.41
C PRO A 454 -19.31 -39.24 -12.95
N LEU A 455 -18.39 -38.81 -12.10
CA LEU A 455 -17.19 -38.07 -12.52
C LEU A 455 -16.16 -39.04 -13.15
N PRO A 456 -15.29 -38.51 -14.03
CA PRO A 456 -14.31 -39.35 -14.71
C PRO A 456 -13.30 -39.90 -13.68
N THR A 457 -13.05 -41.20 -13.71
CA THR A 457 -12.16 -41.95 -12.80
C THR A 457 -12.75 -42.22 -11.39
N ASP A 458 -12.22 -43.20 -10.70
CA ASP A 458 -12.66 -43.62 -9.33
C ASP A 458 -12.10 -42.73 -8.21
N ARG A 459 -11.45 -41.61 -8.55
CA ARG A 459 -10.92 -40.65 -7.55
C ARG A 459 -12.01 -39.65 -7.14
N ARG A 460 -11.84 -39.07 -5.97
CA ARG A 460 -12.66 -37.95 -5.49
C ARG A 460 -12.19 -36.64 -6.10
N TRP A 461 -13.14 -35.77 -6.41
CA TRP A 461 -12.89 -34.45 -7.01
C TRP A 461 -13.35 -33.34 -6.07
N ASP A 462 -12.54 -32.33 -5.92
CA ASP A 462 -12.86 -31.15 -5.11
C ASP A 462 -13.38 -30.03 -6.04
N ILE A 463 -14.72 -29.96 -6.16
CA ILE A 463 -15.37 -29.03 -7.09
C ILE A 463 -15.58 -27.68 -6.40
N VAL A 464 -14.91 -26.63 -6.89
CA VAL A 464 -14.93 -25.29 -6.30
C VAL A 464 -15.56 -24.23 -7.19
N SER A 465 -15.67 -24.47 -8.50
CA SER A 465 -16.28 -23.53 -9.43
C SER A 465 -16.90 -24.26 -10.63
N MET A 466 -17.98 -23.70 -11.16
CA MET A 466 -18.67 -24.22 -12.35
C MET A 466 -19.07 -23.06 -13.26
N ALA A 467 -19.09 -23.29 -14.56
CA ALA A 467 -19.60 -22.35 -15.56
C ALA A 467 -20.21 -23.10 -16.74
N GLU A 468 -21.27 -22.57 -17.32
CA GLU A 468 -21.83 -23.05 -18.58
C GLU A 468 -21.36 -22.11 -19.72
N ASP A 469 -20.88 -22.68 -20.81
CA ASP A 469 -20.51 -21.90 -21.97
C ASP A 469 -21.69 -21.73 -22.95
N SER A 470 -21.48 -20.93 -24.00
CA SER A 470 -22.52 -20.63 -24.99
C SER A 470 -22.97 -21.85 -25.81
N SER A 471 -22.26 -22.97 -25.74
CA SER A 471 -22.65 -24.23 -26.36
C SER A 471 -23.51 -25.10 -25.45
N GLY A 472 -23.69 -24.71 -24.19
CA GLY A 472 -24.33 -25.48 -23.13
C GLY A 472 -23.41 -26.54 -22.48
N ALA A 473 -22.11 -26.49 -22.77
CA ALA A 473 -21.15 -27.36 -22.10
C ALA A 473 -20.87 -26.87 -20.68
N LEU A 474 -20.86 -27.77 -19.72
CA LEU A 474 -20.56 -27.47 -18.33
C LEU A 474 -19.07 -27.60 -18.07
N TRP A 475 -18.46 -26.51 -17.58
CA TRP A 475 -17.07 -26.47 -17.16
C TRP A 475 -16.97 -26.51 -15.65
N ILE A 476 -16.04 -27.31 -15.12
CA ILE A 476 -15.88 -27.55 -13.68
C ILE A 476 -14.44 -27.33 -13.29
N GLY A 477 -14.22 -26.37 -12.43
CA GLY A 477 -12.92 -26.07 -11.83
C GLY A 477 -12.74 -26.81 -10.52
N THR A 478 -11.57 -27.43 -10.36
CA THR A 478 -11.25 -28.24 -9.19
C THR A 478 -10.07 -27.70 -8.39
N ASP A 479 -10.02 -28.07 -7.13
CA ASP A 479 -8.89 -27.74 -6.26
C ASP A 479 -7.79 -28.82 -6.39
N GLY A 480 -6.80 -28.54 -7.23
CA GLY A 480 -5.63 -29.38 -7.42
C GLY A 480 -5.74 -30.50 -8.47
N GLN A 481 -6.93 -30.71 -9.11
CA GLN A 481 -7.10 -31.76 -10.09
C GLN A 481 -7.27 -31.27 -11.53
N GLY A 482 -7.37 -29.96 -11.75
CA GLY A 482 -7.49 -29.34 -13.07
C GLY A 482 -8.91 -28.97 -13.44
N LEU A 483 -9.19 -28.97 -14.76
CA LEU A 483 -10.45 -28.52 -15.34
C LEU A 483 -11.17 -29.70 -16.01
N LEU A 484 -12.46 -29.82 -15.73
CA LEU A 484 -13.33 -30.78 -16.40
C LEU A 484 -14.29 -30.05 -17.33
N ARG A 485 -14.62 -30.67 -18.45
CA ARG A 485 -15.67 -30.25 -19.37
C ARG A 485 -16.64 -31.41 -19.57
N TRP A 486 -17.92 -31.15 -19.39
CA TRP A 486 -18.99 -32.10 -19.65
C TRP A 486 -19.89 -31.58 -20.78
N GLU A 487 -19.96 -32.36 -21.83
CA GLU A 487 -20.73 -32.05 -23.04
C GLU A 487 -21.21 -33.36 -23.67
N GLU A 488 -22.46 -33.44 -24.15
CA GLU A 488 -23.03 -34.59 -24.82
C GLU A 488 -22.82 -35.91 -24.04
N ASN A 489 -22.90 -35.86 -22.70
CA ASN A 489 -22.65 -37.00 -21.81
C ASN A 489 -21.19 -37.54 -21.82
N GLN A 490 -20.24 -36.74 -22.28
CA GLN A 490 -18.84 -37.11 -22.27
C GLN A 490 -18.00 -36.14 -21.40
N TRP A 491 -17.00 -36.71 -20.72
CA TRP A 491 -16.05 -35.95 -19.95
C TRP A 491 -14.77 -35.70 -20.70
N THR A 492 -14.29 -34.49 -20.68
CA THR A 492 -12.93 -34.11 -21.10
C THR A 492 -12.17 -33.53 -19.90
N VAL A 493 -10.97 -34.01 -19.63
CA VAL A 493 -10.14 -33.59 -18.51
C VAL A 493 -8.96 -32.80 -19.04
N PHE A 494 -8.79 -31.57 -18.53
CA PHE A 494 -7.65 -30.71 -18.86
C PHE A 494 -6.76 -30.51 -17.63
N ASN A 495 -5.48 -30.64 -17.81
CA ASN A 495 -4.48 -30.46 -16.77
C ASN A 495 -3.25 -29.68 -17.30
N ARG A 496 -2.16 -29.67 -16.55
CA ARG A 496 -0.94 -28.96 -16.95
C ARG A 496 -0.32 -29.45 -18.26
N SER A 497 -0.48 -30.74 -18.61
CA SER A 497 0.02 -31.28 -19.90
C SER A 497 -0.74 -30.74 -21.10
N HIS A 498 -1.95 -30.25 -20.92
CA HIS A 498 -2.78 -29.60 -21.94
C HIS A 498 -2.57 -28.07 -22.01
N GLY A 499 -1.64 -27.51 -21.20
CA GLY A 499 -1.34 -26.07 -21.21
C GLY A 499 -1.99 -25.26 -20.06
N LEU A 500 -2.74 -25.90 -19.17
CA LEU A 500 -3.28 -25.23 -17.99
C LEU A 500 -2.15 -24.80 -17.03
N PRO A 501 -2.05 -23.52 -16.61
CA PRO A 501 -0.92 -23.05 -15.82
C PRO A 501 -0.86 -23.60 -14.39
N SER A 502 -2.02 -23.91 -13.80
CA SER A 502 -2.16 -24.52 -12.48
C SER A 502 -3.28 -25.56 -12.48
N ALA A 503 -3.16 -26.60 -11.68
CA ALA A 503 -4.23 -27.56 -11.46
C ALA A 503 -5.24 -27.10 -10.36
N THR A 504 -4.86 -26.13 -9.55
CA THR A 504 -5.72 -25.53 -8.53
C THR A 504 -6.44 -24.33 -9.13
N LEU A 505 -7.73 -24.49 -9.37
CA LEU A 505 -8.60 -23.50 -9.99
C LEU A 505 -9.46 -22.85 -8.90
N ARG A 506 -9.67 -21.54 -9.03
CA ARG A 506 -10.47 -20.78 -8.04
C ARG A 506 -11.72 -20.17 -8.62
N SER A 507 -11.72 -19.82 -9.90
CA SER A 507 -12.84 -19.17 -10.56
C SER A 507 -12.92 -19.54 -12.04
N LEU A 508 -14.13 -19.70 -12.53
CA LEU A 508 -14.44 -19.87 -13.95
C LEU A 508 -15.42 -18.81 -14.41
N PHE A 509 -15.21 -18.27 -15.58
CA PHE A 509 -16.15 -17.35 -16.23
C PHE A 509 -16.19 -17.59 -17.74
N ALA A 510 -17.37 -17.96 -18.24
CA ALA A 510 -17.61 -18.10 -19.67
C ALA A 510 -18.06 -16.76 -20.26
N SER A 511 -17.25 -16.20 -21.15
CA SER A 511 -17.56 -14.95 -21.85
C SER A 511 -18.43 -15.20 -23.07
N LYS A 512 -19.23 -14.19 -23.45
CA LYS A 512 -20.08 -14.21 -24.65
C LYS A 512 -19.31 -14.38 -25.95
N ASP A 513 -18.01 -14.08 -25.97
CA ASP A 513 -17.12 -14.20 -27.12
C ASP A 513 -16.62 -15.66 -27.34
N GLY A 514 -17.09 -16.61 -26.54
CA GLY A 514 -16.68 -18.02 -26.56
C GLY A 514 -15.38 -18.31 -25.80
N SER A 515 -14.81 -17.34 -25.11
CA SER A 515 -13.65 -17.56 -24.22
C SER A 515 -14.11 -18.10 -22.87
N LEU A 516 -13.42 -19.12 -22.35
CA LEU A 516 -13.49 -19.49 -20.95
C LEU A 516 -12.30 -18.87 -20.22
N TRP A 517 -12.61 -18.02 -19.23
CA TRP A 517 -11.62 -17.43 -18.34
C TRP A 517 -11.46 -18.27 -17.08
N ILE A 518 -10.23 -18.53 -16.69
CA ILE A 518 -9.88 -19.45 -15.63
C ILE A 518 -8.94 -18.74 -14.66
N GLY A 519 -9.42 -18.49 -13.46
CA GLY A 519 -8.63 -17.99 -12.33
C GLY A 519 -7.97 -19.14 -11.60
N THR A 520 -6.67 -19.05 -11.41
CA THR A 520 -5.89 -20.13 -10.81
C THR A 520 -5.19 -19.66 -9.54
N GLU A 521 -4.76 -20.59 -8.72
CA GLU A 521 -3.84 -20.30 -7.63
C GLU A 521 -2.40 -20.46 -8.10
N GLY A 522 -1.64 -19.36 -8.05
CA GLY A 522 -0.23 -19.31 -8.39
C GLY A 522 0.11 -19.41 -9.88
N GLY A 523 -0.88 -19.48 -10.76
CA GLY A 523 -0.68 -19.55 -12.22
C GLY A 523 -1.20 -18.32 -12.97
N GLY A 524 -1.79 -17.37 -12.28
CA GLY A 524 -2.43 -16.19 -12.86
C GLY A 524 -3.78 -16.52 -13.49
N ILE A 525 -4.10 -15.84 -14.59
CA ILE A 525 -5.29 -16.06 -15.39
C ILE A 525 -4.96 -16.86 -16.65
N SER A 526 -5.85 -17.79 -17.02
CA SER A 526 -5.79 -18.50 -18.29
C SER A 526 -7.05 -18.26 -19.12
N ARG A 527 -6.90 -18.09 -20.42
CA ARG A 527 -8.00 -18.06 -21.38
C ARG A 527 -7.96 -19.34 -22.19
N PHE A 528 -9.07 -20.08 -22.22
CA PHE A 528 -9.28 -21.16 -23.15
C PHE A 528 -10.20 -20.66 -24.28
N LYS A 529 -9.71 -20.70 -25.50
CA LYS A 529 -10.45 -20.29 -26.71
C LYS A 529 -10.01 -21.13 -27.89
N ASN A 530 -10.96 -21.64 -28.67
CA ASN A 530 -10.70 -22.46 -29.86
C ASN A 530 -9.77 -23.67 -29.58
N GLY A 531 -9.94 -24.31 -28.42
CA GLY A 531 -9.13 -25.47 -28.04
C GLY A 531 -7.73 -25.18 -27.47
N VAL A 532 -7.34 -23.91 -27.33
CA VAL A 532 -6.00 -23.51 -26.90
C VAL A 532 -6.06 -22.74 -25.58
N PHE A 533 -5.15 -23.10 -24.67
CA PHE A 533 -4.88 -22.33 -23.46
C PHE A 533 -3.84 -21.24 -23.68
N SER A 534 -4.17 -20.03 -23.29
CA SER A 534 -3.25 -18.89 -23.23
C SER A 534 -3.22 -18.34 -21.81
N LYS A 535 -2.06 -17.90 -21.31
CA LYS A 535 -1.88 -17.51 -19.91
C LYS A 535 -1.32 -16.09 -19.77
N CYS A 536 -1.71 -15.44 -18.67
CA CYS A 536 -1.15 -14.17 -18.22
C CYS A 536 -0.86 -14.25 -16.71
N SER A 537 0.29 -13.77 -16.29
CA SER A 537 0.78 -13.85 -14.92
C SER A 537 1.41 -12.52 -14.45
N SER A 538 1.91 -12.49 -13.23
CA SER A 538 2.65 -11.35 -12.67
C SER A 538 3.87 -10.95 -13.52
N ARG A 539 4.49 -11.89 -14.21
CA ARG A 539 5.56 -11.63 -15.19
C ARG A 539 5.11 -10.77 -16.37
N ASN A 540 3.83 -10.84 -16.68
CA ASN A 540 3.19 -10.06 -17.75
C ASN A 540 2.55 -8.77 -17.25
N GLY A 541 2.53 -8.52 -15.92
CA GLY A 541 1.97 -7.33 -15.33
C GLY A 541 0.71 -7.52 -14.48
N LEU A 542 0.24 -8.76 -14.25
CA LEU A 542 -0.81 -9.02 -13.25
C LEU A 542 -0.31 -8.62 -11.86
N PRO A 543 -1.16 -8.03 -11.01
CA PRO A 543 -0.82 -7.72 -9.63
C PRO A 543 -0.56 -8.95 -8.76
N ASP A 544 -1.24 -10.06 -9.05
CA ASP A 544 -1.18 -11.31 -8.31
C ASP A 544 -1.40 -12.51 -9.23
N ASP A 545 -0.78 -13.64 -8.91
CA ASP A 545 -0.95 -14.90 -9.62
C ASP A 545 -2.06 -15.81 -9.03
N SER A 546 -2.71 -15.38 -7.93
CA SER A 546 -3.81 -16.10 -7.29
C SER A 546 -5.12 -15.35 -7.49
N ILE A 547 -5.90 -15.79 -8.48
CA ILE A 547 -7.12 -15.12 -8.92
C ILE A 547 -8.34 -15.81 -8.30
N GLN A 548 -9.06 -15.08 -7.46
CA GLN A 548 -10.18 -15.60 -6.66
C GLN A 548 -11.54 -15.51 -7.38
N PHE A 549 -11.73 -14.49 -8.20
CA PHE A 549 -12.95 -14.22 -8.94
C PHE A 549 -12.64 -13.58 -10.28
N ILE A 550 -13.44 -13.90 -11.29
CA ILE A 550 -13.37 -13.29 -12.63
C ILE A 550 -14.78 -13.02 -13.12
N THR A 551 -14.98 -11.86 -13.73
CA THR A 551 -16.19 -11.52 -14.48
C THR A 551 -15.87 -10.47 -15.54
N GLU A 552 -16.80 -10.24 -16.46
CA GLU A 552 -16.71 -9.21 -17.50
C GLU A 552 -17.84 -8.20 -17.31
N ASP A 553 -17.50 -6.91 -17.32
CA ASP A 553 -18.52 -5.85 -17.24
C ASP A 553 -19.24 -5.62 -18.58
N PHE A 554 -20.29 -4.80 -18.59
CA PHE A 554 -21.07 -4.52 -19.79
C PHE A 554 -20.28 -3.78 -20.91
N ASN A 555 -19.09 -3.28 -20.60
CA ASN A 555 -18.18 -2.63 -21.56
C ASN A 555 -17.10 -3.58 -22.08
N GLY A 556 -17.11 -4.87 -21.67
CA GLY A 556 -16.13 -5.86 -22.05
C GLY A 556 -14.82 -5.76 -21.29
N ASN A 557 -14.78 -5.06 -20.17
CA ASN A 557 -13.59 -5.05 -19.30
C ASN A 557 -13.62 -6.25 -18.37
N LEU A 558 -12.49 -6.93 -18.25
CA LEU A 558 -12.33 -8.07 -17.37
C LEU A 558 -12.01 -7.59 -15.95
N TRP A 559 -12.82 -8.02 -14.99
CA TRP A 559 -12.64 -7.72 -13.57
C TRP A 559 -12.21 -8.96 -12.82
N MET A 560 -11.25 -8.78 -11.92
CA MET A 560 -10.66 -9.87 -11.15
C MET A 560 -10.44 -9.46 -9.70
N SER A 561 -10.58 -10.41 -8.78
CA SER A 561 -10.16 -10.25 -7.40
C SER A 561 -9.02 -11.20 -7.05
N SER A 562 -8.18 -10.81 -6.10
CA SER A 562 -7.01 -11.56 -5.66
C SER A 562 -6.70 -11.29 -4.18
N PHE A 563 -5.58 -11.80 -3.68
CA PHE A 563 -5.05 -11.43 -2.36
C PHE A 563 -4.34 -10.06 -2.33
N GLN A 564 -4.15 -9.43 -3.51
CA GLN A 564 -3.59 -8.07 -3.66
C GLN A 564 -4.64 -7.03 -4.03
N GLY A 565 -5.91 -7.35 -3.85
CA GLY A 565 -7.04 -6.49 -4.13
C GLY A 565 -7.83 -6.85 -5.38
N VAL A 566 -8.57 -5.87 -5.89
CA VAL A 566 -9.39 -5.98 -7.09
C VAL A 566 -8.72 -5.23 -8.23
N PHE A 567 -8.79 -5.77 -9.44
CA PHE A 567 -8.25 -5.10 -10.61
C PHE A 567 -9.08 -5.37 -11.86
N SER A 568 -9.07 -4.42 -12.75
CA SER A 568 -9.73 -4.56 -14.05
C SER A 568 -8.74 -4.40 -15.19
N LEU A 569 -9.00 -5.10 -16.28
CA LEU A 569 -8.23 -5.05 -17.51
C LEU A 569 -9.18 -4.64 -18.65
N PRO A 570 -8.94 -3.52 -19.32
CA PRO A 570 -9.75 -3.12 -20.47
C PRO A 570 -9.77 -4.19 -21.55
N GLY A 571 -10.93 -4.42 -22.18
CA GLY A 571 -11.10 -5.43 -23.22
C GLY A 571 -10.11 -5.27 -24.37
N SER A 572 -9.83 -4.04 -24.79
CA SER A 572 -8.83 -3.75 -25.82
C SER A 572 -7.41 -4.18 -25.42
N GLN A 573 -7.03 -4.02 -24.16
CA GLN A 573 -5.72 -4.43 -23.64
C GLN A 573 -5.64 -5.95 -23.46
N THR A 574 -6.76 -6.56 -23.05
CA THR A 574 -6.92 -8.01 -22.96
C THR A 574 -6.69 -8.65 -24.34
N GLU A 575 -7.38 -8.18 -25.36
CA GLU A 575 -7.22 -8.71 -26.72
C GLU A 575 -5.83 -8.45 -27.30
N ALA A 576 -5.24 -7.27 -27.08
CA ALA A 576 -3.89 -6.96 -27.55
C ALA A 576 -2.84 -7.90 -26.92
N PHE A 577 -3.02 -8.26 -25.64
CA PHE A 577 -2.12 -9.20 -24.98
C PHE A 577 -2.29 -10.63 -25.50
N PHE A 578 -3.52 -11.15 -25.51
CA PHE A 578 -3.78 -12.54 -25.88
C PHE A 578 -3.63 -12.81 -27.40
N SER A 579 -3.66 -11.76 -28.24
CA SER A 579 -3.27 -11.83 -29.66
C SER A 579 -1.75 -11.74 -29.87
N GLY A 580 -0.96 -11.50 -28.82
CA GLY A 580 0.50 -11.35 -28.91
C GLY A 580 0.98 -9.97 -29.39
N THR A 581 0.08 -9.00 -29.54
CA THR A 581 0.43 -7.64 -29.98
C THR A 581 1.23 -6.89 -28.91
N THR A 582 0.94 -7.14 -27.63
CA THR A 582 1.66 -6.55 -26.49
C THR A 582 2.17 -7.62 -25.54
N PRO A 583 3.43 -7.55 -25.04
CA PRO A 583 3.98 -8.56 -24.14
C PRO A 583 3.56 -8.35 -22.67
N ARG A 584 2.96 -7.21 -22.33
CA ARG A 584 2.60 -6.82 -20.98
C ARG A 584 1.24 -6.14 -20.94
N ILE A 585 0.58 -6.33 -19.80
CA ILE A 585 -0.67 -5.68 -19.43
C ILE A 585 -0.43 -4.65 -18.30
N SER A 586 -1.38 -3.74 -18.16
CA SER A 586 -1.39 -2.70 -17.13
C SER A 586 -2.80 -2.57 -16.54
N PRO A 587 -3.16 -3.47 -15.60
CA PRO A 587 -4.51 -3.46 -15.04
C PRO A 587 -4.73 -2.28 -14.09
N LEU A 588 -5.96 -1.79 -14.06
CA LEU A 588 -6.41 -0.78 -13.10
C LEU A 588 -6.66 -1.48 -11.75
N THR A 589 -5.94 -1.09 -10.69
CA THR A 589 -6.02 -1.74 -9.39
C THR A 589 -6.86 -0.97 -8.38
N PHE A 590 -7.56 -1.69 -7.49
CA PHE A 590 -8.26 -1.20 -6.31
C PHE A 590 -7.68 -1.88 -5.08
N SER A 591 -7.22 -1.09 -4.15
CA SER A 591 -6.57 -1.51 -2.91
C SER A 591 -7.23 -0.83 -1.70
N THR A 592 -6.66 -0.98 -0.53
CA THR A 592 -7.06 -0.20 0.65
C THR A 592 -6.90 1.30 0.42
N ALA A 593 -6.03 1.70 -0.51
CA ALA A 593 -5.91 3.09 -0.94
C ALA A 593 -7.20 3.62 -1.58
N GLU A 594 -8.00 2.81 -2.24
CA GLU A 594 -9.30 3.20 -2.82
C GLU A 594 -10.47 2.94 -1.86
N GLY A 595 -10.18 2.39 -0.69
CA GLY A 595 -11.16 2.10 0.34
C GLY A 595 -11.59 0.64 0.41
N LEU A 596 -10.88 -0.31 -0.21
CA LEU A 596 -11.11 -1.72 0.06
C LEU A 596 -10.94 -2.01 1.55
N PRO A 597 -11.87 -2.76 2.17
CA PRO A 597 -11.77 -3.06 3.60
C PRO A 597 -10.60 -4.02 3.92
N SER A 598 -10.18 -4.82 2.96
CA SER A 598 -9.00 -5.68 2.99
C SER A 598 -8.45 -5.85 1.58
N LEU A 599 -7.13 -6.03 1.44
CA LEU A 599 -6.52 -6.46 0.18
C LEU A 599 -6.94 -7.90 -0.17
N GLU A 600 -7.03 -8.75 0.86
CA GLU A 600 -7.37 -10.14 0.68
C GLU A 600 -8.86 -10.28 0.37
N CYS A 601 -9.15 -10.59 -0.89
CA CYS A 601 -10.47 -10.96 -1.35
C CYS A 601 -10.69 -12.45 -1.13
N THR A 602 -11.91 -12.83 -0.83
CA THR A 602 -12.27 -14.23 -0.57
C THR A 602 -12.53 -14.99 -1.85
N GLY A 603 -12.28 -16.29 -1.85
CA GLY A 603 -12.46 -17.16 -3.02
C GLY A 603 -12.25 -18.63 -2.74
N GLY A 604 -12.25 -19.44 -3.81
CA GLY A 604 -12.18 -20.90 -3.72
C GLY A 604 -13.54 -21.55 -3.45
N PHE A 605 -14.61 -20.81 -3.72
CA PHE A 605 -16.01 -21.22 -3.69
C PHE A 605 -16.81 -20.30 -4.63
N GLN A 606 -18.01 -20.65 -4.98
CA GLN A 606 -18.78 -19.95 -6.00
C GLN A 606 -20.21 -19.62 -5.53
N PRO A 607 -20.65 -18.36 -5.77
CA PRO A 607 -19.89 -17.25 -6.36
C PRO A 607 -19.06 -16.49 -5.33
N SER A 608 -17.80 -16.24 -5.65
CA SER A 608 -16.87 -15.44 -4.84
C SER A 608 -16.83 -13.96 -5.22
N GLY A 609 -17.83 -13.50 -5.91
CA GLY A 609 -18.09 -12.13 -6.36
C GLY A 609 -19.32 -12.08 -7.24
N LEU A 610 -19.81 -10.89 -7.53
CA LEU A 610 -21.04 -10.72 -8.30
C LEU A 610 -21.01 -9.41 -9.07
N LEU A 611 -21.31 -9.45 -10.36
CA LEU A 611 -21.74 -8.30 -11.15
C LEU A 611 -23.26 -8.30 -11.16
N ASP A 612 -23.90 -7.32 -10.53
CA ASP A 612 -25.36 -7.24 -10.44
C ASP A 612 -25.99 -6.74 -11.77
N ARG A 613 -27.30 -6.86 -11.89
CA ARG A 613 -28.07 -6.43 -13.08
C ARG A 613 -27.94 -4.93 -13.39
N ASN A 614 -27.52 -4.12 -12.41
CA ASN A 614 -27.26 -2.70 -12.58
C ASN A 614 -25.82 -2.42 -13.01
N GLY A 615 -25.02 -3.44 -13.24
CA GLY A 615 -23.61 -3.33 -13.62
C GLY A 615 -22.67 -2.95 -12.48
N LYS A 616 -23.10 -3.09 -11.23
CA LYS A 616 -22.27 -2.87 -10.06
C LYS A 616 -21.58 -4.15 -9.64
N LEU A 617 -20.31 -4.04 -9.32
CA LEU A 617 -19.46 -5.16 -8.94
C LEU A 617 -19.38 -5.26 -7.40
N TRP A 618 -19.75 -6.40 -6.87
CA TRP A 618 -19.72 -6.74 -5.46
C TRP A 618 -18.61 -7.75 -5.19
N ILE A 619 -17.68 -7.40 -4.31
CA ILE A 619 -16.49 -8.22 -4.00
C ILE A 619 -16.46 -8.51 -2.51
N PRO A 620 -16.52 -9.78 -2.11
CA PRO A 620 -16.33 -10.21 -0.74
C PRO A 620 -14.85 -10.12 -0.35
N THR A 621 -14.60 -9.68 0.89
CA THR A 621 -13.27 -9.60 1.47
C THR A 621 -13.25 -10.14 2.88
N LEU A 622 -12.06 -10.33 3.46
CA LEU A 622 -11.92 -10.78 4.85
C LEU A 622 -12.44 -9.77 5.89
N ARG A 623 -12.73 -8.52 5.50
CA ARG A 623 -13.15 -7.46 6.43
C ARG A 623 -14.45 -6.76 6.01
N GLY A 624 -15.26 -7.41 5.19
CA GLY A 624 -16.53 -6.90 4.71
C GLY A 624 -16.70 -7.02 3.21
N LEU A 625 -17.75 -6.40 2.70
CA LEU A 625 -18.16 -6.45 1.31
C LEU A 625 -17.88 -5.12 0.63
N ALA A 626 -17.18 -5.13 -0.48
CA ALA A 626 -16.91 -3.96 -1.30
C ALA A 626 -17.87 -3.89 -2.50
N LEU A 627 -18.35 -2.68 -2.80
CA LEU A 627 -19.15 -2.35 -3.98
C LEU A 627 -18.38 -1.37 -4.85
N ILE A 628 -18.10 -1.77 -6.07
CA ILE A 628 -17.43 -0.97 -7.09
C ILE A 628 -18.43 -0.67 -8.19
N ASP A 629 -18.50 0.57 -8.62
CA ASP A 629 -19.29 0.99 -9.77
C ASP A 629 -18.33 1.15 -10.98
N PRO A 630 -18.32 0.21 -11.93
CA PRO A 630 -17.45 0.26 -13.11
C PRO A 630 -17.71 1.46 -14.01
N THR A 631 -18.91 2.04 -13.93
CA THR A 631 -19.33 3.16 -14.79
C THR A 631 -18.86 4.52 -14.28
N LYS A 632 -18.50 4.62 -13.00
CA LYS A 632 -18.02 5.87 -12.42
C LYS A 632 -16.58 6.13 -12.85
N PRO A 633 -16.32 7.21 -13.61
CA PRO A 633 -14.95 7.55 -13.97
C PRO A 633 -14.16 7.91 -12.72
N ARG A 634 -12.98 7.36 -12.59
CA ARG A 634 -12.03 7.84 -11.60
C ARG A 634 -11.54 9.22 -12.01
N PRO A 635 -11.43 10.16 -11.09
CA PRO A 635 -10.72 11.40 -11.40
C PRO A 635 -9.31 11.05 -11.88
N PRO A 636 -8.86 11.59 -13.02
CA PRO A 636 -7.51 11.34 -13.51
C PRO A 636 -6.52 11.85 -12.47
N LEU A 637 -5.63 10.96 -12.02
CA LEU A 637 -4.54 11.38 -11.15
C LEU A 637 -3.58 12.24 -11.97
N LEU A 638 -3.32 13.44 -11.49
CA LEU A 638 -2.38 14.35 -12.14
C LEU A 638 -0.99 13.73 -12.16
N PRO A 639 -0.22 13.90 -13.26
CA PRO A 639 1.17 13.49 -13.29
C PRO A 639 1.94 14.14 -12.15
N PRO A 640 2.72 13.38 -11.36
CA PRO A 640 3.40 13.90 -10.20
C PRO A 640 4.55 14.84 -10.59
N SER A 641 4.76 15.89 -9.83
CA SER A 641 5.95 16.74 -9.97
C SER A 641 7.19 16.02 -9.44
N VAL A 642 8.26 15.99 -10.24
CA VAL A 642 9.49 15.26 -9.92
C VAL A 642 10.58 16.22 -9.47
N TYR A 643 11.33 15.83 -8.45
CA TYR A 643 12.41 16.63 -7.85
C TYR A 643 13.67 15.78 -7.65
N LEU A 644 14.82 16.43 -7.78
CA LEU A 644 16.08 15.89 -7.33
C LEU A 644 16.29 16.28 -5.87
N GLU A 645 16.58 15.32 -5.00
CA GLU A 645 16.78 15.54 -3.57
C GLU A 645 18.26 15.76 -3.26
N GLY A 646 19.13 14.99 -3.89
CA GLY A 646 20.56 15.08 -3.62
C GLY A 646 21.37 14.20 -4.55
N ILE A 647 22.65 14.45 -4.54
CA ILE A 647 23.64 13.68 -5.28
C ILE A 647 24.75 13.20 -4.32
N GLY A 648 25.05 11.92 -4.38
CA GLY A 648 26.21 11.33 -3.73
C GLY A 648 27.31 11.10 -4.75
N ILE A 649 28.50 11.61 -4.49
CA ILE A 649 29.65 11.44 -5.36
C ILE A 649 30.75 10.81 -4.54
N ASP A 650 31.20 9.61 -4.93
CA ASP A 650 32.26 8.84 -4.25
C ASP A 650 32.03 8.69 -2.73
N GLY A 651 30.77 8.61 -2.31
CA GLY A 651 30.36 8.48 -0.91
C GLY A 651 30.10 9.81 -0.18
N ALA A 652 30.56 10.94 -0.71
CA ALA A 652 30.21 12.25 -0.19
C ALA A 652 28.81 12.65 -0.68
N GLN A 653 27.90 12.95 0.24
CA GLN A 653 26.54 13.34 -0.10
C GLN A 653 26.41 14.86 -0.11
N GLU A 654 25.91 15.39 -1.19
CA GLU A 654 25.56 16.79 -1.35
C GLU A 654 24.05 16.92 -1.54
N ASP A 655 23.42 17.76 -0.74
CA ASP A 655 22.04 18.14 -0.96
C ASP A 655 22.02 19.13 -2.14
N LEU A 656 21.31 18.78 -3.21
CA LEU A 656 21.27 19.64 -4.42
C LEU A 656 20.52 20.95 -4.19
N GLY A 657 20.12 21.27 -2.97
CA GLY A 657 19.31 22.40 -2.62
C GLY A 657 18.38 22.70 -3.79
N ARG A 658 17.13 22.65 -3.71
CA ARG A 658 16.19 22.64 -4.82
C ARG A 658 16.58 23.57 -5.97
N SER A 659 17.07 23.01 -7.05
CA SER A 659 16.96 23.71 -8.33
C SER A 659 15.47 23.90 -8.61
N ALA A 660 15.05 25.16 -8.69
CA ALA A 660 13.69 25.55 -9.00
C ALA A 660 13.20 24.79 -10.25
N PHE A 661 11.88 24.57 -10.33
CA PHE A 661 11.19 24.01 -11.49
C PHE A 661 11.90 24.32 -12.82
N GLY A 662 12.41 23.29 -13.49
CA GLY A 662 12.98 23.45 -14.83
C GLY A 662 14.41 23.99 -14.93
N GLN A 663 15.06 24.34 -13.82
CA GLN A 663 16.48 24.74 -13.87
C GLN A 663 17.38 23.51 -13.74
N THR A 664 18.21 23.29 -14.73
CA THR A 664 19.24 22.25 -14.71
C THR A 664 20.39 22.70 -13.81
N ALA A 665 20.53 22.10 -12.63
CA ALA A 665 21.69 22.35 -11.79
C ALA A 665 22.96 21.87 -12.50
N LEU A 666 23.96 22.69 -12.60
CA LEU A 666 25.28 22.29 -13.11
C LEU A 666 26.17 21.91 -11.93
N ARG A 667 26.78 20.74 -11.99
CA ARG A 667 27.80 20.26 -11.05
C ARG A 667 29.06 19.89 -11.81
N SER A 668 30.14 20.53 -11.46
CA SER A 668 31.48 20.19 -11.95
C SER A 668 32.11 19.23 -10.93
N LEU A 669 32.50 18.05 -11.39
CA LEU A 669 33.16 17.04 -10.58
C LEU A 669 34.68 17.17 -10.71
N SER A 670 35.40 16.48 -9.83
CA SER A 670 36.84 16.33 -10.00
C SER A 670 37.17 15.54 -11.27
N PRO A 671 38.37 15.67 -11.84
CA PRO A 671 38.71 14.86 -13.01
C PRO A 671 38.76 13.35 -12.70
N GLY A 672 38.19 12.52 -13.58
CA GLY A 672 38.27 11.06 -13.47
C GLY A 672 36.94 10.36 -13.57
N LYS A 673 36.92 9.12 -13.11
CA LYS A 673 35.69 8.29 -13.06
C LYS A 673 35.09 8.39 -11.66
N HIS A 674 33.78 8.58 -11.58
CA HIS A 674 33.06 8.75 -10.32
C HIS A 674 31.92 7.77 -10.17
N ARG A 675 31.70 7.31 -8.93
CA ARG A 675 30.46 6.66 -8.53
C ARG A 675 29.44 7.76 -8.17
N CYS A 676 28.32 7.75 -8.83
CA CYS A 676 27.24 8.70 -8.57
C CYS A 676 25.99 8.00 -8.05
N GLU A 677 25.40 8.55 -6.99
CA GLU A 677 24.10 8.16 -6.45
C GLU A 677 23.17 9.36 -6.51
N ILE A 678 22.16 9.33 -7.36
CA ILE A 678 21.24 10.45 -7.54
C ILE A 678 19.92 10.08 -6.90
N ARG A 679 19.53 10.85 -5.86
CA ARG A 679 18.27 10.68 -5.14
C ARG A 679 17.24 11.63 -5.73
N TYR A 680 16.06 11.09 -5.99
CA TYR A 680 14.92 11.81 -6.54
C TYR A 680 13.64 11.39 -5.84
N SER A 681 12.67 12.29 -5.87
CA SER A 681 11.33 12.08 -5.33
C SER A 681 10.28 12.66 -6.26
N ALA A 682 9.04 12.28 -6.02
CA ALA A 682 7.91 12.87 -6.70
C ALA A 682 6.79 13.11 -5.68
N VAL A 683 6.16 14.26 -5.80
CA VAL A 683 5.04 14.60 -4.93
C VAL A 683 3.77 14.02 -5.50
N GLN A 684 3.15 13.14 -4.72
CA GLN A 684 1.84 12.59 -4.98
C GLN A 684 1.17 12.30 -3.63
N LEU A 685 0.18 13.09 -3.29
CA LEU A 685 -0.43 13.03 -1.97
C LEU A 685 -1.60 12.02 -1.89
N THR A 686 -2.27 11.73 -3.01
CA THR A 686 -3.42 10.80 -3.05
C THR A 686 -3.00 9.34 -3.10
N ALA A 687 -2.04 9.00 -3.98
CA ALA A 687 -1.64 7.62 -4.23
C ALA A 687 -0.10 7.46 -4.32
N PRO A 688 0.66 7.79 -3.26
CA PRO A 688 2.12 7.82 -3.30
C PRO A 688 2.77 6.46 -3.61
N GLY A 689 2.15 5.37 -3.20
CA GLY A 689 2.62 4.00 -3.46
C GLY A 689 2.53 3.57 -4.94
N ARG A 690 1.76 4.31 -5.75
CA ARG A 690 1.59 4.04 -7.18
C ARG A 690 2.55 4.80 -8.07
N VAL A 691 3.39 5.65 -7.51
CA VAL A 691 4.38 6.42 -8.29
C VAL A 691 5.41 5.47 -8.85
N ARG A 692 5.67 5.59 -10.14
CA ARG A 692 6.69 4.86 -10.89
C ARG A 692 7.64 5.85 -11.51
N PHE A 693 8.91 5.52 -11.54
CA PHE A 693 9.98 6.38 -12.04
C PHE A 693 10.66 5.74 -13.24
N ARG A 694 11.15 6.58 -14.13
CA ARG A 694 12.17 6.24 -15.11
C ARG A 694 13.23 7.31 -15.14
N TYR A 695 14.44 6.91 -15.38
CA TYR A 695 15.56 7.85 -15.48
C TYR A 695 16.48 7.47 -16.63
N ARG A 696 17.29 8.41 -17.02
CA ARG A 696 18.41 8.20 -17.95
C ARG A 696 19.52 9.21 -17.68
N MET A 697 20.74 8.80 -17.93
CA MET A 697 21.89 9.69 -18.00
C MET A 697 22.37 9.76 -19.45
N GLN A 698 22.20 10.90 -20.10
CA GLN A 698 22.63 11.11 -21.47
C GLN A 698 24.14 10.91 -21.57
N GLY A 699 24.59 10.12 -22.56
CA GLY A 699 25.99 9.74 -22.72
C GLY A 699 26.44 8.53 -21.89
N VAL A 700 25.55 7.95 -21.07
CA VAL A 700 25.80 6.72 -20.30
C VAL A 700 24.74 5.67 -20.60
N ASP A 701 23.46 6.03 -20.48
CA ASP A 701 22.35 5.13 -20.75
C ASP A 701 21.93 5.24 -22.22
N PRO A 702 21.71 4.10 -22.92
CA PRO A 702 21.23 4.11 -24.30
C PRO A 702 19.76 4.59 -24.42
N ASP A 703 18.94 4.31 -23.40
CA ASP A 703 17.52 4.65 -23.35
C ASP A 703 17.06 4.88 -21.91
N TRP A 704 15.77 5.14 -21.70
CA TRP A 704 15.18 5.27 -20.38
C TRP A 704 15.23 3.97 -19.60
N VAL A 705 15.76 4.03 -18.38
CA VAL A 705 15.80 2.93 -17.40
C VAL A 705 14.54 2.98 -16.54
N ASP A 706 13.75 1.92 -16.54
CA ASP A 706 12.60 1.80 -15.65
C ASP A 706 13.09 1.50 -14.23
N ALA A 707 12.89 2.46 -13.34
CA ALA A 707 13.24 2.34 -11.93
C ALA A 707 12.13 1.72 -11.08
N GLY A 708 10.92 1.54 -11.61
CA GLY A 708 9.77 1.12 -10.82
C GLY A 708 9.47 2.14 -9.71
N SER A 709 9.43 1.69 -8.46
CA SER A 709 9.22 2.54 -7.28
C SER A 709 10.51 3.05 -6.62
N ARG A 710 11.69 2.68 -7.14
CA ARG A 710 12.98 3.09 -6.58
C ARG A 710 13.17 4.60 -6.73
N ARG A 711 13.69 5.24 -5.70
CA ARG A 711 13.91 6.69 -5.60
C ARG A 711 15.39 7.07 -5.65
N ILE A 712 16.20 6.17 -6.14
CA ILE A 712 17.65 6.35 -6.27
C ILE A 712 18.13 5.71 -7.57
N ALA A 713 18.95 6.45 -8.32
CA ALA A 713 19.71 5.95 -9.44
C ALA A 713 21.18 5.82 -9.01
N ILE A 714 21.77 4.67 -9.26
CA ILE A 714 23.15 4.37 -8.89
C ILE A 714 23.93 4.08 -10.16
N TYR A 715 24.96 4.89 -10.38
CA TYR A 715 25.94 4.72 -11.45
C TYR A 715 27.28 4.37 -10.82
N SER A 716 27.73 3.14 -11.03
CA SER A 716 29.00 2.67 -10.48
C SER A 716 30.18 3.42 -11.10
N VAL A 717 30.04 3.86 -12.33
CA VAL A 717 31.05 4.62 -13.05
C VAL A 717 30.36 5.64 -13.96
N VAL A 718 30.67 6.92 -13.76
CA VAL A 718 30.33 7.99 -14.70
C VAL A 718 31.65 8.39 -15.37
N PRO A 719 31.77 8.20 -16.68
CA PRO A 719 33.00 8.53 -17.41
C PRO A 719 33.19 10.04 -17.54
N PRO A 720 34.40 10.51 -17.86
CA PRO A 720 34.62 11.91 -18.25
C PRO A 720 33.73 12.34 -19.41
N GLY A 721 33.15 13.53 -19.30
CA GLY A 721 32.18 14.04 -20.27
C GLY A 721 31.20 15.04 -19.67
N ASP A 722 30.29 15.47 -20.51
CA ASP A 722 29.14 16.30 -20.13
C ASP A 722 27.89 15.41 -20.14
N HIS A 723 27.42 15.07 -18.95
CA HIS A 723 26.31 14.16 -18.76
C HIS A 723 25.10 14.89 -18.21
N ARG A 724 23.93 14.57 -18.72
CA ARG A 724 22.67 15.09 -18.19
C ARG A 724 21.85 13.94 -17.66
N PHE A 725 21.70 13.91 -16.34
CA PHE A 725 20.74 12.99 -15.71
C PHE A 725 19.34 13.58 -15.82
N GLU A 726 18.39 12.76 -16.18
CA GLU A 726 16.98 13.10 -16.35
C GLU A 726 16.12 12.05 -15.66
N VAL A 727 15.08 12.48 -14.94
CA VAL A 727 14.13 11.60 -14.30
C VAL A 727 12.70 12.10 -14.49
N GLN A 728 11.80 11.17 -14.73
CA GLN A 728 10.36 11.38 -14.84
C GLN A 728 9.62 10.44 -13.92
N ALA A 729 8.41 10.84 -13.50
CA ALA A 729 7.51 9.99 -12.75
C ALA A 729 6.14 9.93 -13.41
N ARG A 730 5.42 8.85 -13.12
CA ARG A 730 3.99 8.70 -13.45
C ARG A 730 3.29 8.01 -12.30
N VAL A 731 1.98 8.17 -12.22
CA VAL A 731 1.16 7.38 -11.30
C VAL A 731 0.66 6.15 -12.04
N GLN A 732 1.14 4.98 -11.65
CA GLN A 732 0.79 3.69 -12.28
C GLN A 732 0.99 3.73 -13.81
N ASP A 733 -0.08 3.62 -14.58
CA ASP A 733 -0.06 3.62 -16.05
C ASP A 733 -0.50 4.95 -16.65
N GLY A 734 -0.60 6.01 -15.82
CA GLY A 734 -0.85 7.36 -16.26
C GLY A 734 0.27 7.92 -17.16
N GLN A 735 0.07 9.12 -17.64
CA GLN A 735 1.08 9.81 -18.43
C GLN A 735 2.32 10.13 -17.59
N TRP A 736 3.49 10.07 -18.21
CA TRP A 736 4.72 10.55 -17.61
C TRP A 736 4.64 12.05 -17.35
N SER A 737 5.28 12.48 -16.28
CA SER A 737 5.34 13.91 -15.92
C SER A 737 5.83 14.75 -17.11
N PRO A 738 5.15 15.84 -17.47
CA PRO A 738 5.58 16.72 -18.54
C PRO A 738 6.91 17.41 -18.22
N THR A 739 7.14 17.64 -16.93
CA THR A 739 8.40 18.20 -16.43
C THR A 739 9.41 17.10 -16.16
N VAL A 740 10.63 17.30 -16.63
CA VAL A 740 11.77 16.44 -16.39
C VAL A 740 12.66 17.11 -15.35
N ALA A 741 12.87 16.47 -14.22
CA ALA A 741 13.89 16.94 -13.30
C ALA A 741 15.26 16.50 -13.81
N SER A 742 16.22 17.45 -13.89
CA SER A 742 17.52 17.16 -14.47
C SER A 742 18.67 17.82 -13.73
N VAL A 743 19.82 17.17 -13.74
CA VAL A 743 21.10 17.70 -13.28
C VAL A 743 22.16 17.44 -14.35
N ARG A 744 22.96 18.45 -14.63
CA ARG A 744 24.08 18.36 -15.57
C ARG A 744 25.36 18.13 -14.79
N LEU A 745 26.05 17.04 -15.10
CA LEU A 745 27.28 16.62 -14.47
C LEU A 745 28.41 16.81 -15.47
N LEU A 746 29.30 17.72 -15.15
CA LEU A 746 30.52 17.94 -15.94
C LEU A 746 31.68 17.22 -15.27
N VAL A 747 32.12 16.12 -15.87
CA VAL A 747 33.26 15.33 -15.42
C VAL A 747 34.46 15.63 -16.30
N PRO A 748 35.40 16.46 -15.83
CA PRO A 748 36.59 16.75 -16.62
C PRO A 748 37.44 15.48 -16.80
N PRO A 749 38.02 15.26 -17.99
CA PRO A 749 38.96 14.16 -18.19
C PRO A 749 40.21 14.40 -17.34
N LEU A 750 40.83 13.31 -16.90
CA LEU A 750 42.14 13.35 -16.25
C LEU A 750 43.17 13.98 -17.18
N PHE A 751 44.17 14.64 -16.61
CA PHE A 751 45.11 15.40 -17.44
C PHE A 751 45.79 14.52 -18.51
N TRP A 752 45.93 13.21 -18.25
CA TRP A 752 46.52 12.25 -19.20
C TRP A 752 45.50 11.74 -20.26
N GLU A 753 44.20 11.94 -20.07
CA GLU A 753 43.15 11.64 -21.04
C GLU A 753 42.91 12.80 -22.01
N ARG A 754 43.46 13.98 -21.72
CA ARG A 754 43.31 15.16 -22.58
C ARG A 754 44.06 14.96 -23.90
N PRO A 755 43.44 15.30 -25.03
CA PRO A 755 44.11 15.17 -26.33
C PRO A 755 45.52 15.79 -26.36
N GLY A 756 45.66 16.94 -25.72
CA GLY A 756 46.98 17.65 -25.63
C GLY A 756 48.03 16.83 -24.87
N PHE A 757 47.66 16.11 -23.83
CA PHE A 757 48.58 15.23 -23.12
C PHE A 757 48.90 13.97 -23.94
N LEU A 758 47.91 13.39 -24.61
CA LEU A 758 48.12 12.25 -25.51
C LEU A 758 49.05 12.67 -26.67
N TRP A 759 48.83 13.84 -27.22
CA TRP A 759 49.74 14.42 -28.21
C TRP A 759 51.14 14.67 -27.62
N ALA A 760 51.23 15.24 -26.41
CA ALA A 760 52.51 15.42 -25.73
C ALA A 760 53.21 14.08 -25.41
N CYS A 761 52.42 13.05 -24.97
CA CYS A 761 52.93 11.70 -24.77
C CYS A 761 53.36 11.07 -26.10
N GLY A 762 52.55 11.27 -27.17
CA GLY A 762 52.88 10.81 -28.50
C GLY A 762 54.17 11.41 -29.04
N VAL A 763 54.33 12.72 -28.89
CA VAL A 763 55.58 13.46 -29.25
C VAL A 763 56.72 12.98 -28.34
N SER A 764 56.49 12.83 -27.04
CA SER A 764 57.52 12.34 -26.10
C SER A 764 57.86 10.86 -26.35
N ALA A 765 56.86 10.05 -26.68
CA ALA A 765 57.08 8.66 -27.05
C ALA A 765 57.82 8.55 -28.39
N ALA A 766 57.47 9.39 -29.36
CA ALA A 766 58.20 9.47 -30.63
C ALA A 766 59.66 9.93 -30.42
N ALA A 767 59.86 10.92 -29.52
CA ALA A 767 61.21 11.37 -29.15
C ALA A 767 61.94 10.29 -28.34
N LEU A 768 61.25 9.55 -27.44
CA LEU A 768 61.84 8.43 -26.67
C LEU A 768 62.06 7.22 -27.56
N ILE A 769 61.21 6.94 -28.54
CA ILE A 769 61.41 5.91 -29.55
C ILE A 769 62.63 6.24 -30.41
N ALA A 770 62.71 7.49 -30.88
CA ALA A 770 63.86 7.99 -31.59
C ALA A 770 65.14 7.94 -30.72
N PHE A 771 65.06 8.24 -29.45
CA PHE A 771 66.16 8.13 -28.46
C PHE A 771 66.41 6.64 -28.09
N SER A 772 65.38 5.82 -27.93
CA SER A 772 65.46 4.41 -27.59
C SER A 772 65.92 3.55 -28.79
N VAL A 773 65.49 3.89 -29.99
CA VAL A 773 66.04 3.28 -31.20
C VAL A 773 67.56 3.57 -31.32
N ARG A 774 67.94 4.74 -30.91
CA ARG A 774 69.36 5.10 -30.80
C ARG A 774 70.12 4.41 -29.65
N ASN A 775 69.41 4.09 -28.57
CA ASN A 775 69.94 3.44 -27.37
C ASN A 775 69.65 1.93 -27.28
N SER A 776 68.62 1.41 -27.95
CA SER A 776 68.14 0.02 -27.86
C SER A 776 68.98 -0.98 -28.64
N THR A 777 69.93 -0.52 -29.42
CA THR A 777 71.01 -1.40 -29.93
C THR A 777 71.98 -1.86 -28.80
N LYS A 778 71.87 -1.22 -27.64
CA LYS A 778 72.73 -1.58 -26.49
C LYS A 778 72.07 -2.38 -25.35
N ARG A 779 70.75 -2.51 -25.25
CA ARG A 779 70.13 -3.07 -24.04
C ARG A 779 69.06 -4.14 -24.25
N ARG A 780 69.13 -4.98 -25.26
CA ARG A 780 68.09 -6.00 -25.56
C ARG A 780 68.13 -7.24 -24.65
N PHE A 781 68.87 -7.28 -23.58
CA PHE A 781 69.04 -8.58 -22.87
C PHE A 781 68.58 -8.64 -21.42
N GLN A 782 68.02 -7.60 -20.81
CA GLN A 782 67.73 -7.68 -19.36
C GLN A 782 66.28 -7.49 -18.92
N ALA A 783 65.30 -7.42 -19.80
CA ALA A 783 63.95 -7.04 -19.41
C ALA A 783 62.89 -8.19 -19.43
N ARG A 784 63.30 -9.47 -19.39
CA ARG A 784 62.31 -10.57 -19.53
C ARG A 784 61.92 -11.29 -18.23
N LEU A 785 62.29 -10.81 -17.07
CA LEU A 785 62.10 -11.56 -15.85
C LEU A 785 61.17 -10.95 -14.76
N ARG A 786 60.59 -9.79 -14.98
CA ARG A 786 59.75 -9.19 -13.94
C ARG A 786 58.25 -9.10 -14.21
N GLN A 787 57.76 -9.72 -15.26
CA GLN A 787 56.33 -9.57 -15.64
C GLN A 787 55.38 -10.67 -15.12
N LEU A 788 55.91 -11.63 -14.37
CA LEU A 788 55.11 -12.83 -13.98
C LEU A 788 54.56 -12.81 -12.55
N GLU A 789 54.87 -11.81 -11.74
CA GLU A 789 54.47 -11.83 -10.32
C GLU A 789 53.21 -10.97 -9.97
N ALA A 790 52.86 -10.04 -10.81
CA ALA A 790 51.76 -9.10 -10.48
C ALA A 790 50.34 -9.63 -10.85
N GLN A 791 50.23 -10.68 -11.61
CA GLN A 791 48.91 -11.22 -12.05
C GLN A 791 48.22 -12.16 -11.04
N ARG A 792 48.92 -12.65 -10.04
CA ARG A 792 48.39 -13.68 -9.12
C ARG A 792 47.56 -13.16 -7.94
N GLN A 793 47.57 -11.90 -7.62
CA GLN A 793 46.89 -11.41 -6.41
C GLN A 793 45.43 -10.97 -6.64
N LEU A 794 45.04 -10.60 -7.85
CA LEU A 794 43.66 -10.12 -8.10
C LEU A 794 42.65 -11.25 -8.33
N GLU A 795 43.09 -12.43 -8.66
CA GLU A 795 42.20 -13.58 -8.88
C GLU A 795 41.74 -14.27 -7.60
N ALA A 796 42.51 -14.14 -6.51
CA ALA A 796 42.23 -14.83 -5.26
C ALA A 796 40.97 -14.35 -4.53
N GLU A 797 40.64 -13.04 -4.60
CA GLU A 797 39.50 -12.46 -3.85
C GLU A 797 38.15 -12.73 -4.53
N ARG A 798 38.11 -12.67 -5.86
CA ARG A 798 36.90 -13.03 -6.63
C ARG A 798 36.52 -14.50 -6.52
N THR A 799 37.51 -15.34 -6.35
CA THR A 799 37.31 -16.81 -6.26
C THR A 799 36.70 -17.19 -4.92
N ARG A 800 36.98 -16.48 -3.83
CA ARG A 800 36.45 -16.79 -2.49
C ARG A 800 34.93 -16.57 -2.39
N ILE A 801 34.45 -15.45 -2.88
CA ILE A 801 32.99 -15.13 -2.84
C ILE A 801 32.22 -16.05 -3.79
N ALA A 802 32.79 -16.37 -4.94
CA ALA A 802 32.20 -17.32 -5.87
C ALA A 802 32.18 -18.75 -5.31
N GLN A 803 33.17 -19.10 -4.48
CA GLN A 803 33.29 -20.43 -3.89
C GLN A 803 32.26 -20.66 -2.79
N ASP A 804 32.00 -19.67 -1.94
CA ASP A 804 30.98 -19.73 -0.90
C ASP A 804 29.56 -19.86 -1.49
N ILE A 805 29.28 -19.15 -2.58
CA ILE A 805 28.02 -19.28 -3.34
C ILE A 805 27.93 -20.63 -4.07
N HIS A 806 29.07 -21.10 -4.63
CA HIS A 806 29.12 -22.34 -5.37
C HIS A 806 28.95 -23.57 -4.47
N ASP A 807 29.49 -23.52 -3.24
CA ASP A 807 29.43 -24.67 -2.33
C ASP A 807 28.03 -24.87 -1.75
N ASP A 808 27.32 -23.79 -1.43
CA ASP A 808 25.93 -23.85 -0.94
C ASP A 808 24.93 -24.22 -2.05
N LEU A 809 25.11 -23.70 -3.28
CA LEU A 809 24.24 -24.05 -4.41
C LEU A 809 24.65 -25.33 -5.13
N GLY A 810 25.97 -25.63 -5.19
CA GLY A 810 26.51 -26.76 -5.89
C GLY A 810 26.09 -28.10 -5.29
N ALA A 811 26.06 -28.19 -3.96
CA ALA A 811 25.58 -29.37 -3.25
C ALA A 811 24.13 -29.70 -3.55
N GLY A 812 23.26 -28.68 -3.55
CA GLY A 812 21.82 -28.81 -3.87
C GLY A 812 21.59 -29.22 -5.33
N LEU A 813 22.29 -28.58 -6.28
CA LEU A 813 22.19 -28.88 -7.71
C LEU A 813 22.71 -30.25 -8.03
N THR A 814 23.79 -30.67 -7.40
CA THR A 814 24.36 -32.01 -7.53
C THR A 814 23.39 -33.09 -7.03
N GLN A 815 22.71 -32.81 -5.91
CA GLN A 815 21.73 -33.73 -5.37
C GLN A 815 20.48 -33.81 -6.27
N ILE A 816 20.03 -32.70 -6.84
CA ILE A 816 18.93 -32.68 -7.82
C ILE A 816 19.32 -33.46 -9.08
N GLY A 817 20.54 -33.25 -9.60
CA GLY A 817 21.06 -33.96 -10.78
C GLY A 817 21.19 -35.45 -10.54
N TRP A 818 21.70 -35.85 -9.38
CA TRP A 818 21.85 -37.26 -8.99
C TRP A 818 20.48 -37.95 -8.84
N LEU A 819 19.52 -37.30 -8.17
CA LEU A 819 18.15 -37.79 -8.04
C LEU A 819 17.44 -37.87 -9.39
N GLY A 820 17.68 -36.90 -10.29
CA GLY A 820 17.19 -36.91 -11.67
C GLY A 820 17.71 -38.11 -12.45
N SER A 821 19.05 -38.36 -12.38
CA SER A 821 19.68 -39.52 -13.03
C SER A 821 19.23 -40.86 -12.47
N MET A 822 18.94 -40.92 -11.15
CA MET A 822 18.39 -42.14 -10.53
C MET A 822 16.93 -42.39 -10.97
N THR A 823 16.19 -41.34 -11.22
CA THR A 823 14.80 -41.39 -11.72
C THR A 823 14.78 -41.88 -13.16
N GLU A 824 15.75 -41.44 -13.99
CA GLU A 824 15.90 -41.83 -15.39
C GLU A 824 16.36 -43.29 -15.56
N LYS A 825 17.17 -43.77 -14.63
CA LYS A 825 17.73 -45.17 -14.68
C LYS A 825 16.75 -46.24 -14.23
N ASN A 826 15.67 -45.87 -13.50
CA ASN A 826 14.71 -46.86 -12.97
C ASN A 826 13.26 -46.43 -13.29
N PRO A 827 12.83 -46.33 -14.55
CA PRO A 827 11.50 -45.84 -14.92
C PRO A 827 10.37 -46.78 -14.51
N ASP A 828 10.67 -48.06 -14.30
CA ASP A 828 9.64 -49.10 -14.06
C ASP A 828 9.22 -49.27 -12.59
N HIS A 829 9.73 -48.41 -11.67
CA HIS A 829 9.33 -48.42 -10.27
C HIS A 829 8.61 -47.12 -9.85
N PRO A 830 7.25 -47.03 -9.97
CA PRO A 830 6.49 -45.79 -9.76
C PRO A 830 6.70 -45.15 -8.38
N GLU A 831 6.93 -45.92 -7.35
CA GLU A 831 7.13 -45.43 -5.97
C GLU A 831 8.50 -44.74 -5.79
N SER A 832 9.57 -45.29 -6.41
CA SER A 832 10.88 -44.64 -6.36
C SER A 832 10.93 -43.38 -7.18
N VAL A 833 10.30 -43.35 -8.35
CA VAL A 833 10.16 -42.17 -9.21
C VAL A 833 9.42 -41.07 -8.45
N ARG A 834 8.33 -41.38 -7.77
CA ARG A 834 7.57 -40.44 -6.95
C ARG A 834 8.37 -39.87 -5.79
N THR A 835 9.15 -40.71 -5.15
CA THR A 835 10.00 -40.31 -4.02
C THR A 835 11.12 -39.39 -4.46
N HIS A 836 11.81 -39.72 -5.56
CA HIS A 836 12.86 -38.87 -6.13
C HIS A 836 12.31 -37.54 -6.64
N ALA A 837 11.17 -37.52 -7.35
CA ALA A 837 10.53 -36.29 -7.83
C ALA A 837 10.10 -35.35 -6.67
N ARG A 838 9.57 -35.93 -5.57
CA ARG A 838 9.26 -35.13 -4.37
C ARG A 838 10.53 -34.55 -3.73
N LYS A 839 11.60 -35.32 -3.69
CA LYS A 839 12.87 -34.89 -3.13
C LYS A 839 13.50 -33.79 -3.98
N ILE A 840 13.49 -33.94 -5.31
CA ILE A 840 13.92 -32.89 -6.26
C ILE A 840 13.14 -31.59 -6.02
N SER A 841 11.82 -31.67 -5.96
CA SER A 841 10.96 -30.52 -5.74
C SER A 841 11.17 -29.85 -4.37
N SER A 842 11.43 -30.63 -3.32
CA SER A 842 11.74 -30.08 -2.00
C SER A 842 13.09 -29.39 -1.96
N THR A 843 14.14 -30.03 -2.54
CA THR A 843 15.51 -29.47 -2.60
C THR A 843 15.54 -28.17 -3.41
N ALA A 844 14.84 -28.14 -4.55
CA ALA A 844 14.74 -26.91 -5.36
C ALA A 844 14.08 -25.76 -4.59
N ARG A 845 13.00 -26.01 -3.86
CA ARG A 845 12.34 -24.99 -3.03
C ARG A 845 13.21 -24.52 -1.86
N GLU A 846 14.00 -25.41 -1.31
CA GLU A 846 14.94 -25.10 -0.23
C GLU A 846 16.06 -24.18 -0.74
N MET A 847 16.57 -24.42 -1.95
CA MET A 847 17.57 -23.56 -2.59
C MET A 847 17.04 -22.13 -2.87
N VAL A 848 15.81 -22.01 -3.36
CA VAL A 848 15.18 -20.68 -3.57
C VAL A 848 15.08 -19.92 -2.24
N ARG A 849 14.68 -20.59 -1.16
CA ARG A 849 14.61 -19.97 0.17
C ARG A 849 15.98 -19.55 0.70
N SER A 850 17.01 -20.38 0.49
CA SER A 850 18.38 -20.01 0.88
C SER A 850 18.88 -18.77 0.14
N LEU A 851 18.50 -18.62 -1.15
CA LEU A 851 18.86 -17.45 -1.92
C LEU A 851 18.20 -16.16 -1.36
N ASP A 852 16.91 -16.23 -1.02
CA ASP A 852 16.17 -15.10 -0.43
C ASP A 852 16.79 -14.68 0.92
N GLU A 853 17.23 -15.62 1.73
CA GLU A 853 17.91 -15.40 3.01
C GLU A 853 19.26 -14.70 2.83
N ILE A 854 20.03 -15.10 1.82
CA ILE A 854 21.31 -14.45 1.47
C ILE A 854 21.07 -13.03 1.01
N VAL A 855 20.09 -12.82 0.12
CA VAL A 855 19.74 -11.49 -0.39
C VAL A 855 19.27 -10.57 0.73
N TRP A 856 18.47 -11.07 1.67
CA TRP A 856 18.05 -10.31 2.84
C TRP A 856 19.23 -9.87 3.71
N ALA A 857 20.15 -10.81 3.97
CA ALA A 857 21.32 -10.57 4.84
C ALA A 857 22.31 -9.56 4.25
N VAL A 858 22.37 -9.42 2.92
CA VAL A 858 23.34 -8.55 2.23
C VAL A 858 22.76 -7.15 1.97
N ARG A 859 21.44 -6.95 2.08
CA ARG A 859 20.83 -5.64 1.85
C ARG A 859 21.21 -4.63 2.95
N PRO A 860 21.75 -3.46 2.57
CA PRO A 860 22.12 -2.42 3.55
C PRO A 860 20.93 -1.87 4.36
N GLU A 861 19.74 -1.93 3.79
CA GLU A 861 18.49 -1.48 4.45
C GLU A 861 18.19 -2.30 5.72
N ASN A 862 18.75 -3.48 5.84
CA ASN A 862 18.53 -4.41 6.96
C ASN A 862 19.67 -4.40 7.99
N ASP A 863 20.57 -3.43 7.92
CA ASP A 863 21.78 -3.39 8.75
C ASP A 863 21.54 -3.15 10.25
N SER A 864 20.31 -2.95 10.68
CA SER A 864 19.98 -2.73 12.10
C SER A 864 19.73 -4.05 12.85
N LEU A 865 20.05 -4.03 14.15
CA LEU A 865 19.73 -5.14 15.06
C LEU A 865 18.20 -5.35 15.16
N GLN A 866 17.43 -4.29 15.08
CA GLN A 866 15.98 -4.35 15.02
C GLN A 866 15.51 -5.18 13.83
N ALA A 867 16.02 -4.88 12.62
CA ALA A 867 15.66 -5.60 11.40
C ALA A 867 16.00 -7.09 11.47
N LEU A 868 17.12 -7.46 12.10
CA LEU A 868 17.49 -8.86 12.33
C LEU A 868 16.47 -9.57 13.22
N LEU A 869 16.07 -8.95 14.34
CA LEU A 869 15.16 -9.57 15.28
C LEU A 869 13.72 -9.62 14.78
N ASP A 870 13.29 -8.59 14.06
CA ASP A 870 11.98 -8.57 13.39
C ASP A 870 11.89 -9.65 12.31
N TYR A 871 12.93 -9.78 11.49
CA TYR A 871 13.01 -10.84 10.49
C TYR A 871 12.99 -12.24 11.10
N PHE A 872 13.77 -12.44 12.17
CA PHE A 872 13.80 -13.73 12.87
C PHE A 872 12.44 -14.04 13.53
N GLY A 873 11.83 -13.06 14.19
CA GLY A 873 10.51 -13.19 14.81
C GLY A 873 9.43 -13.58 13.79
N HIS A 874 9.37 -12.88 12.66
CA HIS A 874 8.42 -13.20 11.59
C HIS A 874 8.59 -14.62 11.05
N ARG A 875 9.84 -15.10 10.96
CA ARG A 875 10.12 -16.48 10.53
C ARG A 875 9.74 -17.51 11.59
N VAL A 876 9.87 -17.19 12.87
CA VAL A 876 9.41 -18.06 13.96
C VAL A 876 7.90 -18.21 13.93
N ASP A 877 7.17 -17.13 13.65
CA ASP A 877 5.70 -17.15 13.50
C ASP A 877 5.28 -18.06 12.33
N GLU A 878 5.97 -17.95 11.18
CA GLU A 878 5.72 -18.80 10.01
C GLU A 878 5.96 -20.31 10.31
N PHE A 879 6.98 -20.63 11.11
CA PHE A 879 7.19 -21.99 11.56
C PHE A 879 6.15 -22.48 12.58
N SER A 880 5.66 -21.58 13.42
CA SER A 880 4.63 -21.87 14.43
C SER A 880 3.28 -22.20 13.79
N GLU A 881 2.89 -21.49 12.75
CA GLU A 881 1.61 -21.70 12.04
C GLU A 881 1.51 -23.10 11.38
N ASN A 882 2.64 -23.66 10.98
CA ASN A 882 2.71 -24.94 10.28
C ASN A 882 3.11 -26.12 11.15
N SER A 883 3.18 -25.95 12.47
CA SER A 883 3.65 -26.97 13.41
C SER A 883 2.59 -27.30 14.47
N PRO A 884 2.44 -28.57 14.88
CA PRO A 884 1.63 -28.93 16.03
C PRO A 884 2.27 -28.55 17.37
N ILE A 885 3.52 -28.07 17.36
CA ILE A 885 4.31 -27.69 18.54
C ILE A 885 4.11 -26.21 18.80
N ARG A 886 3.80 -25.83 20.02
CA ARG A 886 3.69 -24.41 20.40
C ARG A 886 5.09 -23.78 20.45
N VAL A 887 5.32 -22.75 19.66
CA VAL A 887 6.57 -21.99 19.68
C VAL A 887 6.35 -20.61 20.28
N TRP A 888 7.13 -20.26 21.30
CA TRP A 888 7.11 -18.97 21.95
C TRP A 888 8.37 -18.19 21.59
N PHE A 889 8.21 -16.99 21.09
CA PHE A 889 9.32 -16.09 20.83
C PHE A 889 9.25 -14.88 21.76
N THR A 890 10.33 -14.65 22.49
CA THR A 890 10.46 -13.50 23.41
C THR A 890 11.67 -12.68 22.97
N PRO A 891 11.46 -11.56 22.28
CA PRO A 891 12.54 -10.64 21.93
C PRO A 891 13.06 -9.88 23.15
N PRO A 892 14.20 -9.18 23.05
CA PRO A 892 14.71 -8.31 24.11
C PRO A 892 13.72 -7.18 24.42
N ALA A 893 13.60 -6.83 25.70
CA ALA A 893 12.69 -5.76 26.17
C ALA A 893 13.06 -4.37 25.59
N SER A 894 14.30 -4.17 25.19
CA SER A 894 14.80 -2.96 24.54
C SER A 894 15.87 -3.37 23.52
N ILE A 895 15.74 -2.88 22.29
CA ILE A 895 16.68 -3.16 21.22
C ILE A 895 17.45 -1.87 20.93
N PRO A 896 18.78 -1.85 21.18
CA PRO A 896 19.57 -0.67 20.87
C PRO A 896 19.66 -0.47 19.34
N ALA A 897 19.69 0.78 18.92
CA ALA A 897 19.90 1.15 17.51
C ALA A 897 21.36 0.88 17.11
N LEU A 898 21.67 -0.37 16.85
CA LEU A 898 23.00 -0.84 16.43
C LEU A 898 22.96 -1.34 14.99
N THR A 899 24.00 -0.99 14.25
CA THR A 899 24.26 -1.58 12.93
C THR A 899 24.99 -2.90 13.10
N VAL A 900 24.45 -3.96 12.56
CA VAL A 900 25.00 -5.31 12.65
C VAL A 900 25.55 -5.71 11.29
N PRO A 901 26.83 -6.12 11.18
CA PRO A 901 27.42 -6.57 9.93
C PRO A 901 26.65 -7.71 9.27
N ALA A 902 26.60 -7.72 7.96
CA ALA A 902 25.88 -8.74 7.18
C ALA A 902 26.30 -10.18 7.55
N GLU A 903 27.59 -10.39 7.80
CA GLU A 903 28.14 -11.68 8.20
C GLU A 903 27.59 -12.18 9.55
N VAL A 904 27.48 -11.27 10.52
CA VAL A 904 26.91 -11.56 11.85
C VAL A 904 25.43 -11.88 11.72
N ARG A 905 24.71 -11.07 10.95
CA ARG A 905 23.27 -11.29 10.70
C ARG A 905 23.01 -12.66 10.07
N HIS A 906 23.78 -12.98 9.03
CA HIS A 906 23.63 -14.23 8.29
C HIS A 906 23.92 -15.45 9.16
N ASN A 907 25.07 -15.49 9.80
CA ASN A 907 25.51 -16.66 10.57
C ASN A 907 24.71 -16.85 11.87
N PHE A 908 24.33 -15.76 12.54
CA PHE A 908 23.46 -15.82 13.72
C PHE A 908 22.08 -16.35 13.35
N TYR A 909 21.45 -15.75 12.31
CA TYR A 909 20.16 -16.19 11.83
C TYR A 909 20.15 -17.67 11.42
N LEU A 910 21.12 -18.11 10.62
CA LEU A 910 21.20 -19.51 10.19
C LEU A 910 21.37 -20.48 11.37
N SER A 911 22.15 -20.10 12.38
CA SER A 911 22.37 -20.95 13.55
C SER A 911 21.11 -21.05 14.42
N CYS A 912 20.37 -19.96 14.59
CA CYS A 912 19.07 -19.96 15.28
C CYS A 912 18.01 -20.76 14.52
N LYS A 913 17.93 -20.57 13.21
CA LYS A 913 17.03 -21.31 12.31
C LYS A 913 17.29 -22.82 12.35
N GLU A 914 18.55 -23.24 12.27
CA GLU A 914 18.92 -24.65 12.31
C GLU A 914 18.63 -25.27 13.68
N SER A 915 18.85 -24.51 14.76
CA SER A 915 18.52 -24.96 16.12
C SER A 915 17.02 -25.15 16.30
N LEU A 916 16.20 -24.23 15.77
CA LEU A 916 14.74 -24.33 15.77
C LEU A 916 14.26 -25.51 14.91
N ASN A 917 14.81 -25.68 13.72
CA ASN A 917 14.50 -26.81 12.83
C ASN A 917 14.81 -28.15 13.49
N ASN A 918 15.93 -28.23 14.20
CA ASN A 918 16.32 -29.43 14.94
C ASN A 918 15.34 -29.71 16.08
N ALA A 919 14.92 -28.67 16.81
CA ALA A 919 13.90 -28.81 17.85
C ALA A 919 12.56 -29.29 17.26
N LEU A 920 12.10 -28.69 16.18
CA LEU A 920 10.85 -29.07 15.51
C LEU A 920 10.85 -30.51 14.97
N LYS A 921 11.96 -30.93 14.35
CA LYS A 921 12.03 -32.24 13.69
C LYS A 921 12.34 -33.39 14.64
N HIS A 922 13.10 -33.16 15.70
CA HIS A 922 13.74 -34.23 16.45
C HIS A 922 13.34 -34.30 17.92
N SER A 923 12.82 -33.21 18.50
CA SER A 923 12.54 -33.14 19.92
C SER A 923 11.32 -33.94 20.37
N GLN A 924 10.28 -34.03 19.53
CA GLN A 924 8.94 -34.48 19.91
C GLN A 924 8.37 -33.65 21.08
N ALA A 925 8.73 -32.38 21.15
CA ALA A 925 8.30 -31.48 22.19
C ALA A 925 6.82 -31.05 21.98
N SER A 926 6.18 -30.63 23.04
CA SER A 926 4.89 -29.94 22.98
C SER A 926 5.04 -28.41 22.94
N GLU A 927 6.21 -27.95 23.35
CA GLU A 927 6.51 -26.51 23.45
C GLU A 927 8.00 -26.27 23.18
N ILE A 928 8.26 -25.18 22.39
CA ILE A 928 9.59 -24.63 22.16
C ILE A 928 9.57 -23.18 22.61
N ARG A 929 10.55 -22.77 23.41
CA ARG A 929 10.74 -21.36 23.81
C ARG A 929 12.03 -20.82 23.24
N ILE A 930 11.90 -19.69 22.56
CA ILE A 930 13.02 -18.94 22.01
C ILE A 930 13.08 -17.60 22.76
N THR A 931 14.16 -17.38 23.46
CA THR A 931 14.37 -16.12 24.20
C THR A 931 15.63 -15.46 23.69
N VAL A 932 15.49 -14.23 23.21
CA VAL A 932 16.65 -13.44 22.78
C VAL A 932 16.90 -12.33 23.78
N ARG A 933 18.15 -12.18 24.19
CA ARG A 933 18.59 -11.17 25.17
C ARG A 933 19.86 -10.50 24.69
N ILE A 934 20.09 -9.31 25.21
CA ILE A 934 21.35 -8.59 25.01
C ILE A 934 22.00 -8.47 26.38
N VAL A 935 23.13 -9.15 26.56
CA VAL A 935 23.89 -9.19 27.84
C VAL A 935 25.34 -8.90 27.51
N ASP A 936 25.96 -7.95 28.21
CA ASP A 936 27.39 -7.61 28.12
C ASP A 936 27.88 -7.39 26.66
N GLN A 937 27.13 -6.62 25.87
CA GLN A 937 27.39 -6.40 24.44
C GLN A 937 27.42 -7.68 23.58
N GLN A 938 26.77 -8.71 24.03
CA GLN A 938 26.56 -9.92 23.26
C GLN A 938 25.08 -10.14 23.00
N LEU A 939 24.74 -10.55 21.80
CA LEU A 939 23.43 -11.04 21.45
C LEU A 939 23.37 -12.53 21.81
N GLU A 940 22.53 -12.85 22.78
CA GLU A 940 22.30 -14.23 23.24
C GLU A 940 20.92 -14.71 22.76
N ALA A 941 20.86 -15.81 22.06
CA ALA A 941 19.63 -16.54 21.78
C ALA A 941 19.64 -17.88 22.53
N GLU A 942 18.62 -18.14 23.34
CA GLU A 942 18.35 -19.43 23.98
C GLU A 942 17.13 -20.06 23.29
N ILE A 943 17.32 -21.23 22.70
CA ILE A 943 16.27 -22.06 22.13
C ILE A 943 16.13 -23.30 23.01
N ARG A 944 14.97 -23.47 23.62
CA ARG A 944 14.68 -24.54 24.57
C ARG A 944 13.44 -25.31 24.11
N ASP A 945 13.53 -26.60 24.00
CA ASP A 945 12.41 -27.51 23.86
C ASP A 945 12.19 -28.36 25.13
N ASN A 946 10.96 -28.79 25.33
CA ASN A 946 10.58 -29.68 26.41
C ASN A 946 10.42 -31.14 25.91
N GLY A 947 11.15 -31.49 24.87
CA GLY A 947 11.04 -32.77 24.21
C GLY A 947 11.86 -33.89 24.87
N ARG A 948 12.10 -34.97 24.09
CA ARG A 948 12.75 -36.20 24.59
C ARG A 948 14.26 -36.05 24.89
N GLY A 949 14.90 -34.93 24.47
CA GLY A 949 16.34 -34.78 24.60
C GLY A 949 17.14 -35.92 23.92
N PHE A 950 18.44 -35.90 24.05
CA PHE A 950 19.35 -36.93 23.54
C PHE A 950 20.67 -36.97 24.33
N SER A 951 21.40 -38.09 24.24
CA SER A 951 22.74 -38.16 24.81
C SER A 951 23.79 -37.81 23.77
N HIS A 952 24.92 -37.22 24.20
CA HIS A 952 25.98 -36.74 23.30
C HIS A 952 26.61 -37.80 22.39
N GLU A 953 26.48 -39.10 22.72
CA GLU A 953 27.08 -40.22 21.98
C GLU A 953 26.28 -40.65 20.74
N THR A 954 25.04 -40.16 20.54
CA THR A 954 24.17 -40.66 19.47
C THR A 954 23.99 -39.66 18.30
N SER A 955 24.62 -38.49 18.34
CA SER A 955 24.47 -37.46 17.31
C SER A 955 25.35 -37.73 16.07
N ARG A 956 24.83 -38.43 15.07
CA ARG A 956 25.44 -38.59 13.73
C ARG A 956 24.80 -37.55 12.76
N GLY A 957 25.30 -36.31 12.73
CA GLY A 957 24.86 -35.29 11.77
C GLY A 957 25.82 -34.11 11.72
N ASN A 958 25.96 -33.50 10.54
CA ASN A 958 26.89 -32.38 10.33
C ASN A 958 26.33 -31.03 10.83
N GLY A 959 25.05 -30.92 11.23
CA GLY A 959 24.41 -29.67 11.61
C GLY A 959 25.00 -29.00 12.85
N LEU A 960 25.22 -29.78 13.94
CA LEU A 960 25.80 -29.27 15.19
C LEU A 960 27.23 -28.74 15.04
N PRO A 961 28.15 -29.49 14.39
CA PRO A 961 29.50 -29.00 14.09
C PRO A 961 29.49 -27.71 13.25
N ASN A 962 28.65 -27.65 12.26
CA ASN A 962 28.55 -26.48 11.37
C ASN A 962 28.04 -25.23 12.11
N MET A 963 27.01 -25.35 12.95
CA MET A 963 26.55 -24.25 13.79
C MET A 963 27.62 -23.74 14.74
N ARG A 964 28.33 -24.66 15.40
CA ARG A 964 29.46 -24.32 16.29
C ARG A 964 30.54 -23.57 15.53
N SER A 965 30.96 -24.06 14.36
CA SER A 965 31.97 -23.43 13.53
C SER A 965 31.57 -22.02 13.09
N ARG A 966 30.31 -21.82 12.62
CA ARG A 966 29.80 -20.54 12.20
C ARG A 966 29.77 -19.50 13.33
N ILE A 967 29.40 -19.92 14.52
CA ILE A 967 29.35 -19.00 15.67
C ILE A 967 30.75 -18.69 16.18
N HIS A 968 31.66 -19.66 16.17
CA HIS A 968 33.05 -19.43 16.53
C HIS A 968 33.80 -18.53 15.55
N SER A 969 33.48 -18.58 14.24
CA SER A 969 34.06 -17.65 13.25
C SER A 969 33.72 -16.19 13.52
N LEU A 970 32.59 -15.94 14.18
CA LEU A 970 32.14 -14.60 14.62
C LEU A 970 32.72 -14.15 15.97
N GLY A 971 33.61 -14.96 16.59
CA GLY A 971 34.09 -14.72 17.95
C GLY A 971 33.03 -14.99 19.02
N GLY A 972 31.98 -15.73 18.67
CA GLY A 972 30.89 -16.10 19.57
C GLY A 972 31.07 -17.49 20.24
N SER A 973 30.12 -17.86 21.08
CA SER A 973 30.08 -19.17 21.74
C SER A 973 28.77 -19.90 21.43
N PHE A 974 28.87 -21.21 21.25
CA PHE A 974 27.76 -22.13 21.02
C PHE A 974 27.77 -23.23 22.09
N GLU A 975 26.72 -23.24 22.92
CA GLU A 975 26.52 -24.21 24.00
C GLU A 975 25.27 -25.05 23.72
N LEU A 976 25.35 -26.33 23.89
CA LEU A 976 24.22 -27.25 23.77
C LEU A 976 24.16 -28.13 25.02
N THR A 977 23.02 -28.13 25.67
CA THR A 977 22.74 -28.98 26.82
C THR A 977 21.50 -29.82 26.51
N SER A 978 21.64 -31.12 26.47
CA SER A 978 20.52 -32.04 26.27
C SER A 978 20.63 -33.20 27.21
N THR A 979 19.54 -33.56 27.83
CA THR A 979 19.46 -34.74 28.73
C THR A 979 18.22 -35.53 28.32
N PRO A 980 18.36 -36.88 28.21
CA PRO A 980 17.24 -37.73 27.88
C PRO A 980 16.02 -37.47 28.77
N GLN A 981 14.85 -37.29 28.14
CA GLN A 981 13.56 -36.96 28.72
C GLN A 981 13.37 -35.55 29.34
N ASN A 982 14.37 -34.69 29.28
CA ASN A 982 14.32 -33.33 29.83
C ASN A 982 14.50 -32.20 28.80
N GLY A 983 14.36 -32.53 27.49
CA GLY A 983 14.46 -31.58 26.42
C GLY A 983 15.88 -31.14 26.08
N THR A 984 15.99 -30.15 25.23
CA THR A 984 17.27 -29.60 24.76
C THR A 984 17.28 -28.08 24.93
N VAL A 985 18.44 -27.56 25.30
CA VAL A 985 18.70 -26.11 25.33
C VAL A 985 19.93 -25.81 24.49
N VAL A 986 19.74 -24.95 23.50
CA VAL A 986 20.79 -24.37 22.68
C VAL A 986 20.97 -22.92 23.03
N ARG A 987 22.19 -22.51 23.36
CA ARG A 987 22.58 -21.13 23.59
C ARG A 987 23.61 -20.69 22.58
N ILE A 988 23.29 -19.59 21.92
CA ILE A 988 24.11 -18.97 20.88
C ILE A 988 24.43 -17.55 21.35
N ARG A 989 25.72 -17.23 21.48
CA ARG A 989 26.15 -15.87 21.82
C ARG A 989 27.07 -15.34 20.74
N VAL A 990 26.82 -14.13 20.30
CA VAL A 990 27.67 -13.42 19.33
C VAL A 990 27.95 -12.01 19.82
N PRO A 991 29.19 -11.53 19.71
CA PRO A 991 29.52 -10.17 20.09
C PRO A 991 28.84 -9.17 19.19
N LEU A 992 28.25 -8.14 19.76
CA LEU A 992 27.73 -6.98 19.02
C LEU A 992 28.87 -5.96 18.87
N PRO A 993 28.91 -5.24 17.74
CA PRO A 993 29.88 -4.16 17.56
C PRO A 993 29.72 -3.12 18.66
N ALA A 994 30.84 -2.69 19.23
CA ALA A 994 30.83 -1.62 20.20
C ALA A 994 30.16 -0.37 19.57
N SER A 995 29.25 0.26 20.28
CA SER A 995 28.69 1.54 19.87
C SER A 995 29.82 2.53 19.71
N THR A 996 30.16 2.89 18.48
CA THR A 996 31.08 3.98 18.24
C THR A 996 30.47 5.24 18.85
N PRO A 997 31.12 5.88 19.81
CA PRO A 997 30.65 7.17 20.28
C PRO A 997 30.70 8.14 19.09
N THR A 998 29.57 8.75 18.80
CA THR A 998 29.46 9.87 17.88
C THR A 998 30.48 10.92 18.33
N PRO A 999 31.41 11.38 17.48
CA PRO A 999 32.25 12.48 17.84
C PRO A 999 31.34 13.67 18.14
N SER A 1000 31.44 14.19 19.35
CA SER A 1000 30.85 15.46 19.73
C SER A 1000 31.31 16.57 18.79
N PRO A 1001 30.42 17.57 18.49
CA PRO A 1001 30.64 18.57 17.47
C PRO A 1001 31.87 19.41 17.65
#